data_a30240535c92568292c2c5956b767b4f
#
_entry.id   a30240535c92568292c2c5956b767b4f
#
_cell.length_a   1.000
_cell.length_b   1.000
_cell.length_c   1.000
_cell.angle_alpha   90.00
_cell.angle_beta   90.00
_cell.angle_gamma   90.00
#
_symmetry.space_group_name_H-M   'P 1'
#
loop_
_entity.id
_entity.type
_entity.pdbx_description
1 polymer ?
#
loop_
_entity_poly.entity_id
_entity_poly.type
_entity_poly.pdbx_seq_one_letter_code
_entity_poly.pdbx_strand_id
1 'polypeptide(L)'
;MFRFSKKTIEVNEEQRKAITRPRDTNQRIIASAGSGKTTTITARIAYLIEHFKIESNRIVLLTFSKNSANQMKNKLFDLIGDNQVYAGTFHGLAKSLLQKFSPKSIQTLYFIDELVSMGEQWLKTYEGRKWVGKIQFVFVDEFQDINVSQWNMVLRMLWPGARLVVVGDDSQNIYTWRGSNVNFILDLDKHIKNVVDDQLNINYRSSDNIIQVANAVMKHIPTLPWKHTMVSALAKHSKPEIHFFYRACDETVWIVKQIQEQLKDNPNTTIAIMSRINVDLYRFEELCIQKNISYRLFDLTTCDETTEIQKNSIDLVTIHSSKGLEWDTVYLVHTNDDVFPSSKKKEDIINERRLFYVAVTRARKQLYMSYTNDERNLSRFIREIPNTLLTYTGLAKYMLSEFELGKVRKRLVDMLGCLTTDDLASLRREGYLDWFSTEMLEIKSLYPIDMFWKRPTWISNETLPDFQRFLNVWLKRSFCRMCKISYRDPTAEKLIFTLRIFAEDLDFFNSNKESIKILVHNYFANPIKGQDIPNVDYKMIETFAKENGIVWSSKDIVYATNILGKIRGQLRPLRFYNYDIREFNIGPSRFVVPIQWRGEVLESWRRIINTSIDWKDCLVDIWRIGALSLVAEGRNVAMYRAPRLKEHLKDIDFIKFLECVEQHTNLYISQENLLATSLYIENEDDIQETIDLQSEKSLMNIGGLRFESAELLRLAIASSFFENSIDTVGVFIPLDGKIFALKLPQNIKEISKHILKIALSK
;
A
#
# COMPACT_ATOMS: atom_id res chain seq x y z
N MET A 1 44.27 5.92 9.21
CA MET A 1 44.72 5.14 8.04
C MET A 1 45.10 3.73 8.46
N PHE A 2 44.71 2.71 7.70
CA PHE A 2 45.22 1.33 7.82
C PHE A 2 46.07 1.00 6.59
N ARG A 3 47.29 0.52 6.85
CA ARG A 3 48.20 0.10 5.78
C ARG A 3 48.19 -1.43 5.69
N PHE A 4 47.79 -1.94 4.55
CA PHE A 4 47.92 -3.34 4.18
C PHE A 4 49.06 -3.52 3.15
N SER A 5 49.40 -4.75 2.82
CA SER A 5 50.56 -5.05 1.95
C SER A 5 50.47 -4.35 0.58
N LYS A 6 49.27 -4.22 -0.03
CA LYS A 6 49.08 -3.61 -1.35
C LYS A 6 48.43 -2.23 -1.31
N LYS A 7 47.66 -1.90 -0.25
CA LYS A 7 46.83 -0.68 -0.25
C LYS A 7 46.69 -0.09 1.15
N THR A 8 46.71 1.22 1.23
CA THR A 8 46.30 1.97 2.42
C THR A 8 44.87 2.42 2.28
N ILE A 9 44.04 2.28 3.33
CA ILE A 9 42.67 2.73 3.38
C ILE A 9 42.45 3.69 4.54
N GLU A 10 41.56 4.63 4.34
CA GLU A 10 41.04 5.49 5.39
C GLU A 10 39.82 4.85 6.03
N VAL A 11 39.77 4.85 7.35
CA VAL A 11 38.67 4.33 8.13
C VAL A 11 38.38 5.28 9.29
N ASN A 12 37.08 5.39 9.66
CA ASN A 12 36.71 6.11 10.87
C ASN A 12 36.96 5.27 12.14
N GLU A 13 36.71 5.85 13.32
CA GLU A 13 36.98 5.19 14.59
C GLU A 13 36.10 3.97 14.84
N GLU A 14 34.82 3.99 14.41
CA GLU A 14 33.91 2.85 14.52
C GLU A 14 34.38 1.67 13.65
N GLN A 15 34.76 1.95 12.41
CA GLN A 15 35.31 0.97 11.49
C GLN A 15 36.64 0.44 12.03
N ARG A 16 37.50 1.33 12.56
CA ARG A 16 38.76 0.96 13.15
C ARG A 16 38.58 -0.02 14.30
N LYS A 17 37.68 0.29 15.23
CA LYS A 17 37.36 -0.58 16.36
C LYS A 17 36.88 -1.95 15.90
N ALA A 18 35.95 -2.00 14.91
CA ALA A 18 35.45 -3.25 14.37
C ALA A 18 36.53 -4.08 13.66
N ILE A 19 37.47 -3.44 12.94
CA ILE A 19 38.56 -4.09 12.23
C ILE A 19 39.61 -4.69 13.22
N THR A 20 39.91 -4.01 14.33
CA THR A 20 40.99 -4.39 15.24
C THR A 20 40.57 -5.28 16.41
N ARG A 21 39.33 -5.76 16.44
CA ARG A 21 38.86 -6.66 17.49
C ARG A 21 39.80 -7.88 17.66
N PRO A 22 39.98 -8.39 18.87
CA PRO A 22 40.78 -9.59 19.12
C PRO A 22 40.31 -10.79 18.26
N ARG A 23 41.24 -11.70 17.98
CA ARG A 23 40.96 -12.87 17.11
C ARG A 23 40.07 -13.93 17.74
N ASP A 24 39.91 -13.92 19.06
CA ASP A 24 39.17 -14.90 19.84
C ASP A 24 37.72 -14.48 20.14
N THR A 25 37.26 -13.36 19.54
CA THR A 25 35.90 -12.82 19.72
C THR A 25 34.95 -13.24 18.62
N ASN A 26 33.70 -13.56 18.98
CA ASN A 26 32.57 -13.52 18.06
C ASN A 26 32.11 -12.06 17.95
N GLN A 27 31.66 -11.63 16.79
CA GLN A 27 31.40 -10.21 16.54
C GLN A 27 30.10 -10.01 15.80
N ARG A 28 29.25 -9.09 16.33
CA ARG A 28 28.07 -8.58 15.63
C ARG A 28 28.32 -7.13 15.27
N ILE A 29 28.34 -6.82 13.98
CA ILE A 29 28.50 -5.46 13.45
C ILE A 29 27.16 -5.00 12.89
N ILE A 30 26.48 -4.09 13.59
CA ILE A 30 25.29 -3.44 13.07
C ILE A 30 25.73 -2.25 12.23
N ALA A 31 25.55 -2.37 10.94
CA ALA A 31 26.09 -1.44 9.97
C ALA A 31 24.95 -0.83 9.13
N SER A 32 24.60 0.41 9.44
CA SER A 32 23.55 1.14 8.75
C SER A 32 23.81 1.29 7.24
N ALA A 33 22.78 1.66 6.49
CA ALA A 33 22.91 1.92 5.05
C ALA A 33 24.09 2.87 4.77
N GLY A 34 24.93 2.57 3.75
CA GLY A 34 26.01 3.44 3.33
C GLY A 34 27.17 3.63 4.32
N SER A 35 27.27 2.83 5.38
CA SER A 35 28.31 2.98 6.43
C SER A 35 29.65 2.30 6.12
N GLY A 36 29.80 1.73 4.93
CA GLY A 36 31.04 1.07 4.54
C GLY A 36 31.16 -0.37 5.02
N LYS A 37 30.06 -1.12 5.19
CA LYS A 37 30.01 -2.54 5.54
C LYS A 37 31.06 -3.37 4.84
N THR A 38 31.03 -3.37 3.50
CA THR A 38 31.96 -4.16 2.67
C THR A 38 33.43 -3.84 2.92
N THR A 39 33.74 -2.55 3.10
CA THR A 39 35.12 -2.10 3.40
C THR A 39 35.54 -2.61 4.77
N THR A 40 34.67 -2.52 5.78
CA THR A 40 35.01 -2.97 7.14
C THR A 40 35.22 -4.49 7.21
N ILE A 41 34.33 -5.29 6.55
CA ILE A 41 34.46 -6.75 6.50
C ILE A 41 35.79 -7.16 5.83
N THR A 42 36.05 -6.62 4.63
CA THR A 42 37.26 -6.97 3.88
C THR A 42 38.53 -6.52 4.60
N ALA A 43 38.53 -5.35 5.22
CA ALA A 43 39.63 -4.88 6.05
C ALA A 43 39.81 -5.74 7.31
N ARG A 44 38.76 -6.21 7.97
CA ARG A 44 38.80 -7.13 9.09
C ARG A 44 39.44 -8.45 8.69
N ILE A 45 39.06 -9.03 7.54
CA ILE A 45 39.66 -10.26 7.02
C ILE A 45 41.14 -10.04 6.72
N ALA A 46 41.48 -8.94 6.03
CA ALA A 46 42.88 -8.60 5.74
C ALA A 46 43.72 -8.44 7.02
N TYR A 47 43.15 -7.78 8.04
CA TYR A 47 43.80 -7.61 9.34
C TYR A 47 44.05 -8.95 10.06
N LEU A 48 43.11 -9.88 10.02
CA LEU A 48 43.28 -11.23 10.56
C LEU A 48 44.43 -11.98 9.87
N ILE A 49 44.54 -11.87 8.55
CA ILE A 49 45.59 -12.53 7.78
C ILE A 49 46.95 -11.89 8.04
N GLU A 50 47.07 -10.58 7.93
CA GLU A 50 48.36 -9.91 8.01
C GLU A 50 48.87 -9.72 9.45
N HIS A 51 47.98 -9.35 10.38
CA HIS A 51 48.36 -9.06 11.75
C HIS A 51 48.38 -10.31 12.64
N PHE A 52 47.32 -11.11 12.60
CA PHE A 52 47.20 -12.32 13.42
C PHE A 52 47.73 -13.58 12.72
N LYS A 53 48.25 -13.47 11.48
CA LYS A 53 48.84 -14.57 10.69
C LYS A 53 47.87 -15.76 10.49
N ILE A 54 46.60 -15.48 10.40
CA ILE A 54 45.58 -16.49 10.07
C ILE A 54 45.72 -16.89 8.60
N GLU A 55 45.83 -18.20 8.34
CA GLU A 55 45.89 -18.72 6.97
C GLU A 55 44.58 -18.38 6.23
N SER A 56 44.68 -17.79 5.03
CA SER A 56 43.52 -17.30 4.28
C SER A 56 42.52 -18.41 3.90
N ASN A 57 42.98 -19.65 3.70
CA ASN A 57 42.14 -20.83 3.44
C ASN A 57 41.31 -21.29 4.66
N ARG A 58 41.50 -20.72 5.83
CA ARG A 58 40.72 -20.99 7.06
C ARG A 58 39.60 -19.98 7.29
N ILE A 59 39.41 -19.10 6.34
CA ILE A 59 38.39 -18.05 6.41
C ILE A 59 37.32 -18.30 5.34
N VAL A 60 36.06 -18.32 5.77
CA VAL A 60 34.88 -18.43 4.91
C VAL A 60 34.10 -17.12 5.01
N LEU A 61 33.84 -16.49 3.87
CA LEU A 61 32.99 -15.30 3.74
C LEU A 61 31.74 -15.64 2.92
N LEU A 62 30.60 -15.49 3.53
CA LEU A 62 29.29 -15.73 2.92
C LEU A 62 28.52 -14.44 2.73
N THR A 63 27.92 -14.30 1.56
CA THR A 63 27.08 -13.16 1.19
C THR A 63 25.77 -13.60 0.58
N PHE A 64 24.83 -12.66 0.40
CA PHE A 64 23.54 -12.96 -0.19
C PHE A 64 23.60 -13.14 -1.73
N SER A 65 24.43 -12.39 -2.43
CA SER A 65 24.51 -12.39 -3.90
C SER A 65 25.92 -12.71 -4.43
N LYS A 66 25.99 -13.28 -5.64
CA LYS A 66 27.27 -13.52 -6.33
C LYS A 66 28.03 -12.22 -6.61
N ASN A 67 27.31 -11.13 -6.94
CA ASN A 67 27.95 -9.84 -7.19
C ASN A 67 28.63 -9.29 -5.95
N SER A 68 27.98 -9.37 -4.77
CA SER A 68 28.62 -8.99 -3.50
C SER A 68 29.85 -9.84 -3.21
N ALA A 69 29.78 -11.15 -3.45
CA ALA A 69 30.93 -12.03 -3.26
C ALA A 69 32.11 -11.65 -4.18
N ASN A 70 31.84 -11.34 -5.45
CA ASN A 70 32.87 -10.92 -6.41
C ASN A 70 33.48 -9.55 -6.02
N GLN A 71 32.66 -8.60 -5.63
CA GLN A 71 33.13 -7.30 -5.13
C GLN A 71 34.05 -7.45 -3.91
N MET A 72 33.69 -8.33 -2.98
CA MET A 72 34.51 -8.60 -1.80
C MET A 72 35.81 -9.30 -2.15
N LYS A 73 35.80 -10.26 -3.10
CA LYS A 73 37.03 -10.88 -3.62
C LYS A 73 37.98 -9.84 -4.21
N ASN A 74 37.47 -8.97 -5.07
CA ASN A 74 38.24 -7.90 -5.70
C ASN A 74 38.85 -6.95 -4.65
N LYS A 75 38.04 -6.53 -3.66
CA LYS A 75 38.52 -5.68 -2.57
C LYS A 75 39.60 -6.37 -1.71
N LEU A 76 39.44 -7.65 -1.42
CA LEU A 76 40.47 -8.41 -0.72
C LEU A 76 41.78 -8.51 -1.54
N PHE A 77 41.68 -8.78 -2.83
CA PHE A 77 42.80 -8.78 -3.75
C PHE A 77 43.50 -7.40 -3.78
N ASP A 78 42.74 -6.30 -3.81
CA ASP A 78 43.30 -4.95 -3.75
C ASP A 78 44.05 -4.65 -2.45
N LEU A 79 43.60 -5.22 -1.32
CA LEU A 79 44.20 -4.98 -0.01
C LEU A 79 45.47 -5.83 0.24
N ILE A 80 45.39 -7.13 -0.07
CA ILE A 80 46.43 -8.12 0.34
C ILE A 80 46.95 -8.99 -0.80
N GLY A 81 46.43 -8.83 -2.03
CA GLY A 81 46.80 -9.63 -3.19
C GLY A 81 46.16 -11.02 -3.19
N ASP A 82 46.85 -11.96 -3.84
CA ASP A 82 46.37 -13.33 -3.94
C ASP A 82 46.13 -13.95 -2.56
N ASN A 83 44.98 -14.52 -2.39
CA ASN A 83 44.56 -15.17 -1.17
C ASN A 83 43.60 -16.34 -1.45
N GLN A 84 43.45 -17.24 -0.50
CA GLN A 84 42.61 -18.43 -0.59
C GLN A 84 41.33 -18.33 0.27
N VAL A 85 40.90 -17.11 0.63
CA VAL A 85 39.67 -16.90 1.34
C VAL A 85 38.50 -17.41 0.46
N TYR A 86 37.70 -18.32 1.01
CA TYR A 86 36.46 -18.64 0.32
C TYR A 86 35.47 -17.48 0.45
N ALA A 87 35.12 -16.82 -0.63
CA ALA A 87 34.06 -15.83 -0.66
C ALA A 87 33.01 -16.25 -1.68
N GLY A 88 31.75 -16.38 -1.23
CA GLY A 88 30.66 -16.88 -2.05
C GLY A 88 29.30 -16.75 -1.40
N THR A 89 28.26 -17.27 -2.08
CA THR A 89 26.92 -17.37 -1.50
C THR A 89 26.76 -18.71 -0.76
N PHE A 90 25.74 -18.81 0.10
CA PHE A 90 25.38 -20.08 0.76
C PHE A 90 25.16 -21.21 -0.24
N HIS A 91 24.39 -20.94 -1.30
CA HIS A 91 24.14 -21.89 -2.38
C HIS A 91 25.43 -22.26 -3.13
N GLY A 92 26.30 -21.28 -3.38
CA GLY A 92 27.59 -21.49 -4.02
C GLY A 92 28.51 -22.40 -3.18
N LEU A 93 28.57 -22.18 -1.87
CA LEU A 93 29.35 -23.03 -0.96
C LEU A 93 28.77 -24.46 -0.93
N ALA A 94 27.47 -24.61 -0.70
CA ALA A 94 26.82 -25.92 -0.67
C ALA A 94 27.07 -26.69 -1.96
N LYS A 95 26.87 -26.02 -3.14
CA LYS A 95 27.14 -26.62 -4.44
C LYS A 95 28.58 -27.09 -4.57
N SER A 96 29.56 -26.26 -4.19
CA SER A 96 30.98 -26.61 -4.32
C SER A 96 31.38 -27.79 -3.44
N LEU A 97 30.86 -27.86 -2.21
CA LEU A 97 31.07 -28.96 -1.28
C LEU A 97 30.47 -30.27 -1.81
N LEU A 98 29.22 -30.22 -2.22
CA LEU A 98 28.50 -31.39 -2.74
C LEU A 98 29.10 -31.87 -4.07
N GLN A 99 29.49 -30.99 -4.99
CA GLN A 99 30.16 -31.38 -6.26
C GLN A 99 31.50 -32.09 -6.01
N LYS A 100 32.28 -31.58 -5.04
CA LYS A 100 33.60 -32.13 -4.75
C LYS A 100 33.54 -33.49 -4.02
N PHE A 101 32.60 -33.64 -3.11
CA PHE A 101 32.59 -34.75 -2.15
C PHE A 101 31.38 -35.69 -2.30
N SER A 102 30.33 -35.29 -3.00
CA SER A 102 29.09 -36.06 -3.16
C SER A 102 28.38 -35.74 -4.49
N PRO A 103 29.05 -35.95 -5.64
CA PRO A 103 28.56 -35.49 -6.94
C PRO A 103 27.21 -36.13 -7.36
N LYS A 104 26.91 -37.37 -6.89
CA LYS A 104 25.62 -38.03 -7.15
C LYS A 104 24.44 -37.32 -6.52
N SER A 105 24.64 -36.66 -5.39
CA SER A 105 23.55 -35.94 -4.67
C SER A 105 23.01 -34.74 -5.47
N ILE A 106 23.83 -34.12 -6.33
CA ILE A 106 23.41 -32.96 -7.13
C ILE A 106 22.55 -33.36 -8.31
N GLN A 107 22.72 -34.58 -8.83
CA GLN A 107 21.92 -35.07 -9.97
C GLN A 107 20.46 -35.31 -9.62
N THR A 108 20.11 -35.40 -8.34
CA THR A 108 18.75 -35.60 -7.83
C THR A 108 18.07 -34.32 -7.34
N LEU A 109 18.71 -33.15 -7.48
CA LEU A 109 18.16 -31.87 -7.05
C LEU A 109 17.04 -31.39 -7.97
N TYR A 110 15.83 -31.28 -7.42
CA TYR A 110 14.66 -30.71 -8.09
C TYR A 110 14.53 -29.20 -7.85
N PHE A 111 15.01 -28.69 -6.71
CA PHE A 111 14.89 -27.28 -6.33
C PHE A 111 16.21 -26.71 -5.76
N ILE A 112 16.53 -25.48 -6.19
CA ILE A 112 17.73 -24.74 -5.71
C ILE A 112 17.72 -24.54 -4.20
N ASP A 113 16.54 -24.36 -3.61
CA ASP A 113 16.39 -24.10 -2.16
C ASP A 113 16.77 -25.29 -1.28
N GLU A 114 16.75 -26.52 -1.81
CA GLU A 114 17.19 -27.73 -1.11
C GLU A 114 18.71 -27.81 -0.97
N LEU A 115 19.43 -27.11 -1.82
CA LEU A 115 20.89 -27.18 -1.92
C LEU A 115 21.58 -26.79 -0.60
N VAL A 116 21.09 -25.76 0.09
CA VAL A 116 21.63 -25.29 1.37
C VAL A 116 21.41 -26.32 2.47
N SER A 117 20.21 -26.91 2.52
CA SER A 117 19.87 -27.98 3.49
C SER A 117 20.72 -29.23 3.28
N MET A 118 20.96 -29.62 2.01
CA MET A 118 21.85 -30.75 1.68
C MET A 118 23.31 -30.44 2.07
N GLY A 119 23.76 -29.21 1.82
CA GLY A 119 25.07 -28.76 2.29
C GLY A 119 25.22 -28.83 3.80
N GLU A 120 24.19 -28.40 4.55
CA GLU A 120 24.15 -28.49 6.03
C GLU A 120 24.21 -29.94 6.50
N GLN A 121 23.48 -30.85 5.85
CA GLN A 121 23.53 -32.27 6.17
C GLN A 121 24.91 -32.87 5.85
N TRP A 122 25.52 -32.50 4.73
CA TRP A 122 26.86 -32.94 4.40
C TRP A 122 27.87 -32.51 5.45
N LEU A 123 27.77 -31.30 6.01
CA LEU A 123 28.67 -30.84 7.09
C LEU A 123 28.56 -31.70 8.37
N LYS A 124 27.54 -32.49 8.58
CA LYS A 124 27.38 -33.46 9.67
C LYS A 124 28.16 -34.75 9.45
N THR A 125 28.52 -35.07 8.22
CA THR A 125 29.29 -36.28 7.86
C THR A 125 30.72 -36.22 8.41
N TYR A 126 31.43 -37.34 8.41
CA TYR A 126 32.82 -37.40 8.82
C TYR A 126 33.72 -36.45 7.98
N GLU A 127 33.59 -36.49 6.67
CA GLU A 127 34.33 -35.62 5.77
C GLU A 127 33.99 -34.16 5.94
N GLY A 128 32.69 -33.85 6.15
CA GLY A 128 32.20 -32.50 6.45
C GLY A 128 32.80 -31.94 7.71
N ARG A 129 32.82 -32.72 8.80
CA ARG A 129 33.46 -32.34 10.07
C ARG A 129 34.98 -32.13 9.94
N LYS A 130 35.68 -32.96 9.14
CA LYS A 130 37.08 -32.79 8.83
C LYS A 130 37.37 -31.48 8.06
N TRP A 131 36.43 -31.09 7.15
CA TRP A 131 36.51 -29.82 6.44
C TRP A 131 36.28 -28.65 7.39
N VAL A 132 35.19 -28.71 8.20
CA VAL A 132 34.88 -27.69 9.22
C VAL A 132 36.01 -27.48 10.21
N GLY A 133 36.69 -28.55 10.64
CA GLY A 133 37.82 -28.48 11.60
C GLY A 133 39.00 -27.64 11.10
N LYS A 134 39.06 -27.29 9.82
CA LYS A 134 40.07 -26.37 9.27
C LYS A 134 39.66 -24.91 9.34
N ILE A 135 38.37 -24.60 9.53
CA ILE A 135 37.85 -23.25 9.53
C ILE A 135 38.13 -22.58 10.85
N GLN A 136 38.66 -21.37 10.84
CA GLN A 136 38.87 -20.53 12.01
C GLN A 136 37.90 -19.34 12.09
N PHE A 137 37.47 -18.83 10.94
CA PHE A 137 36.54 -17.72 10.89
C PHE A 137 35.42 -17.95 9.84
N VAL A 138 34.22 -17.63 10.25
CA VAL A 138 33.02 -17.54 9.37
C VAL A 138 32.53 -16.10 9.40
N PHE A 139 32.58 -15.45 8.25
CA PHE A 139 31.99 -14.13 8.04
C PHE A 139 30.70 -14.26 7.30
N VAL A 140 29.66 -13.53 7.72
CA VAL A 140 28.37 -13.49 7.03
C VAL A 140 27.96 -12.04 6.86
N ASP A 141 27.85 -11.61 5.59
CA ASP A 141 27.35 -10.31 5.23
C ASP A 141 25.83 -10.37 4.98
N GLU A 142 25.13 -9.26 5.13
CA GLU A 142 23.67 -9.14 5.05
C GLU A 142 22.96 -10.18 5.96
N PHE A 143 23.49 -10.34 7.17
CA PHE A 143 23.06 -11.40 8.10
C PHE A 143 21.58 -11.30 8.49
N GLN A 144 20.96 -10.11 8.42
CA GLN A 144 19.54 -9.93 8.68
C GLN A 144 18.64 -10.70 7.69
N ASP A 145 19.17 -11.09 6.53
CA ASP A 145 18.37 -11.75 5.46
C ASP A 145 18.49 -13.28 5.46
N ILE A 146 19.25 -13.88 6.36
CA ILE A 146 19.43 -15.34 6.38
C ILE A 146 18.14 -16.04 6.84
N ASN A 147 17.91 -17.22 6.27
CA ASN A 147 16.84 -18.13 6.68
C ASN A 147 17.34 -19.23 7.64
N VAL A 148 16.42 -20.07 8.13
CA VAL A 148 16.72 -21.14 9.08
C VAL A 148 17.76 -22.13 8.55
N SER A 149 17.70 -22.55 7.27
CA SER A 149 18.66 -23.48 6.68
C SER A 149 20.06 -22.88 6.60
N GLN A 150 20.17 -21.61 6.24
CA GLN A 150 21.43 -20.87 6.20
C GLN A 150 22.01 -20.70 7.61
N TRP A 151 21.16 -20.37 8.59
CA TRP A 151 21.56 -20.28 9.98
C TRP A 151 22.10 -21.62 10.52
N ASN A 152 21.41 -22.71 10.26
CA ASN A 152 21.86 -24.05 10.64
C ASN A 152 23.21 -24.37 9.99
N MET A 153 23.40 -24.03 8.72
CA MET A 153 24.69 -24.22 8.03
C MET A 153 25.82 -23.40 8.68
N VAL A 154 25.57 -22.16 9.11
CA VAL A 154 26.53 -21.34 9.87
C VAL A 154 26.88 -22.03 11.18
N LEU A 155 25.89 -22.45 11.97
CA LEU A 155 26.11 -23.13 13.26
C LEU A 155 26.99 -24.39 13.12
N ARG A 156 26.81 -25.15 12.01
CA ARG A 156 27.65 -26.33 11.72
C ARG A 156 29.11 -25.96 11.45
N MET A 157 29.36 -24.84 10.77
CA MET A 157 30.71 -24.35 10.48
C MET A 157 31.46 -23.80 11.74
N LEU A 158 30.71 -23.44 12.78
CA LEU A 158 31.31 -22.94 14.03
C LEU A 158 31.82 -24.07 14.93
N TRP A 159 31.54 -25.31 14.62
CA TRP A 159 32.05 -26.46 15.38
C TRP A 159 33.37 -26.99 14.76
N PRO A 160 34.48 -27.15 15.50
CA PRO A 160 34.63 -27.17 16.98
C PRO A 160 35.27 -25.90 17.59
N GLY A 161 35.09 -24.72 17.03
CA GLY A 161 35.64 -23.52 17.69
C GLY A 161 35.99 -22.36 16.77
N ALA A 162 35.49 -22.37 15.54
CA ALA A 162 35.57 -21.20 14.65
C ALA A 162 34.86 -19.98 15.26
N ARG A 163 35.33 -18.80 14.91
CA ARG A 163 34.71 -17.52 15.32
C ARG A 163 33.76 -17.02 14.26
N LEU A 164 32.64 -16.46 14.71
CA LEU A 164 31.61 -15.87 13.87
C LEU A 164 31.76 -14.36 13.85
N VAL A 165 31.75 -13.78 12.66
CA VAL A 165 31.63 -12.34 12.43
C VAL A 165 30.43 -12.10 11.53
N VAL A 166 29.38 -11.49 12.07
CA VAL A 166 28.19 -11.14 11.29
C VAL A 166 28.12 -9.65 11.09
N VAL A 167 27.69 -9.27 9.89
CA VAL A 167 27.46 -7.87 9.54
C VAL A 167 26.09 -7.74 8.90
N GLY A 168 25.34 -6.72 9.30
CA GLY A 168 24.01 -6.51 8.77
C GLY A 168 23.36 -5.22 9.26
N ASP A 169 22.21 -4.94 8.71
CA ASP A 169 21.31 -3.88 9.16
C ASP A 169 19.91 -4.46 9.40
N ASP A 170 19.54 -4.60 10.66
CA ASP A 170 18.25 -5.12 11.09
C ASP A 170 17.05 -4.33 10.51
N SER A 171 17.27 -3.06 10.18
CA SER A 171 16.28 -2.21 9.52
C SER A 171 16.16 -2.46 8.02
N GLN A 172 17.05 -3.26 7.41
CA GLN A 172 17.02 -3.62 5.98
C GLN A 172 16.55 -5.06 5.71
N ASN A 173 15.95 -5.75 6.69
CA ASN A 173 15.36 -7.06 6.43
C ASN A 173 14.07 -6.91 5.63
N ILE A 174 14.10 -7.26 4.32
CA ILE A 174 12.98 -7.14 3.39
C ILE A 174 12.62 -8.47 2.70
N TYR A 175 13.21 -9.58 3.13
CA TYR A 175 13.01 -10.91 2.53
C TYR A 175 12.30 -11.89 3.47
N THR A 176 11.48 -11.40 4.42
CA THR A 176 10.68 -12.26 5.33
C THR A 176 9.79 -13.22 4.56
N TRP A 177 9.25 -12.83 3.41
CA TRP A 177 8.47 -13.68 2.51
C TRP A 177 9.28 -14.84 1.87
N ARG A 178 10.63 -14.78 1.90
CA ARG A 178 11.56 -15.87 1.54
C ARG A 178 12.04 -16.66 2.76
N GLY A 179 11.44 -16.43 3.94
CA GLY A 179 11.78 -17.12 5.18
C GLY A 179 12.98 -16.53 5.93
N SER A 180 13.46 -15.31 5.57
CA SER A 180 14.46 -14.63 6.38
C SER A 180 13.91 -14.27 7.75
N ASN A 181 14.78 -14.30 8.77
CA ASN A 181 14.39 -14.03 10.14
C ASN A 181 15.37 -13.05 10.80
N VAL A 182 14.90 -11.82 10.98
CA VAL A 182 15.69 -10.75 11.60
C VAL A 182 16.11 -11.05 13.03
N ASN A 183 15.41 -11.94 13.73
CA ASN A 183 15.76 -12.32 15.10
C ASN A 183 17.13 -13.00 15.19
N PHE A 184 17.65 -13.61 14.12
CA PHE A 184 18.98 -14.17 14.14
C PHE A 184 20.07 -13.12 14.39
N ILE A 185 19.92 -11.89 13.88
CA ILE A 185 20.85 -10.80 14.18
C ILE A 185 20.50 -10.09 15.49
N LEU A 186 19.21 -9.91 15.81
CA LEU A 186 18.78 -9.23 17.02
C LEU A 186 19.12 -10.05 18.27
N ASP A 187 18.91 -11.35 18.24
CA ASP A 187 19.07 -12.28 19.36
C ASP A 187 20.36 -13.11 19.25
N LEU A 188 21.38 -12.63 18.52
CA LEU A 188 22.61 -13.40 18.27
C LEU A 188 23.29 -13.86 19.56
N ASP A 189 23.31 -13.03 20.59
CA ASP A 189 23.88 -13.30 21.91
C ASP A 189 23.15 -14.41 22.67
N LYS A 190 21.90 -14.72 22.34
CA LYS A 190 21.17 -15.89 22.87
C LYS A 190 21.64 -17.21 22.27
N HIS A 191 22.21 -17.18 21.08
CA HIS A 191 22.66 -18.35 20.33
C HIS A 191 24.17 -18.57 20.37
N ILE A 192 24.94 -17.49 20.42
CA ILE A 192 26.39 -17.49 20.35
C ILE A 192 26.98 -16.81 21.61
N LYS A 193 27.86 -17.50 22.31
CA LYS A 193 28.51 -16.94 23.51
C LYS A 193 29.60 -15.94 23.13
N ASN A 194 29.90 -15.01 24.03
CA ASN A 194 30.99 -14.03 23.91
C ASN A 194 30.93 -13.21 22.62
N VAL A 195 29.72 -12.72 22.28
CA VAL A 195 29.52 -11.80 21.17
C VAL A 195 29.88 -10.39 21.60
N VAL A 196 30.73 -9.74 20.82
CA VAL A 196 31.07 -8.32 20.97
C VAL A 196 30.29 -7.53 19.93
N ASP A 197 29.63 -6.48 20.39
CA ASP A 197 28.84 -5.60 19.55
C ASP A 197 29.67 -4.40 19.07
N ASP A 198 29.54 -4.14 17.78
CA ASP A 198 30.07 -2.94 17.13
C ASP A 198 28.96 -2.31 16.26
N GLN A 199 29.02 -1.00 16.10
CA GLN A 199 28.12 -0.25 15.25
C GLN A 199 28.89 0.59 14.25
N LEU A 200 28.33 0.70 13.01
CA LEU A 200 28.79 1.63 11.99
C LEU A 200 27.59 2.53 11.64
N ASN A 201 27.58 3.76 12.17
CA ASN A 201 26.46 4.69 12.00
C ASN A 201 26.78 5.87 11.07
N ILE A 202 28.05 6.06 10.69
CA ILE A 202 28.44 7.15 9.78
C ILE A 202 28.11 6.74 8.34
N ASN A 203 27.18 7.46 7.72
CA ASN A 203 26.77 7.23 6.33
C ASN A 203 27.63 8.07 5.37
N TYR A 204 28.24 7.41 4.38
CA TYR A 204 29.08 8.02 3.33
C TYR A 204 28.37 8.08 1.97
N ARG A 205 27.10 7.67 1.90
CA ARG A 205 26.34 7.55 0.67
C ARG A 205 25.47 8.76 0.41
N SER A 206 24.64 9.11 1.40
CA SER A 206 23.49 10.00 1.23
C SER A 206 23.71 11.34 1.93
N SER A 207 23.15 12.40 1.38
CA SER A 207 23.13 13.72 1.98
C SER A 207 22.45 13.73 3.35
N ASP A 208 22.79 14.68 4.21
CA ASP A 208 22.28 14.76 5.59
C ASP A 208 20.74 14.85 5.64
N ASN A 209 20.11 15.58 4.71
CA ASN A 209 18.64 15.70 4.69
C ASN A 209 17.96 14.35 4.44
N ILE A 210 18.51 13.51 3.56
CA ILE A 210 17.99 12.16 3.30
C ILE A 210 18.19 11.28 4.54
N ILE A 211 19.33 11.38 5.20
CA ILE A 211 19.62 10.61 6.42
C ILE A 211 18.70 10.99 7.57
N GLN A 212 18.34 12.26 7.72
CA GLN A 212 17.37 12.70 8.73
C GLN A 212 15.98 12.08 8.47
N VAL A 213 15.54 12.02 7.21
CA VAL A 213 14.29 11.34 6.83
C VAL A 213 14.39 9.83 7.12
N ALA A 214 15.48 9.18 6.75
CA ALA A 214 15.69 7.75 7.05
C ALA A 214 15.68 7.46 8.54
N ASN A 215 16.29 8.32 9.36
CA ASN A 215 16.26 8.22 10.83
C ASN A 215 14.83 8.38 11.38
N ALA A 216 14.03 9.28 10.83
CA ALA A 216 12.63 9.45 11.23
C ALA A 216 11.82 8.16 10.96
N VAL A 217 12.01 7.52 9.82
CA VAL A 217 11.38 6.23 9.49
C VAL A 217 11.87 5.13 10.43
N MET A 218 13.18 5.08 10.71
CA MET A 218 13.81 4.05 11.55
C MET A 218 13.28 4.06 12.99
N LYS A 219 12.87 5.20 13.54
CA LYS A 219 12.29 5.31 14.90
C LYS A 219 11.07 4.41 15.12
N HIS A 220 10.38 4.03 14.06
CA HIS A 220 9.19 3.18 14.09
C HIS A 220 9.49 1.70 13.74
N ILE A 221 10.78 1.33 13.62
CA ILE A 221 11.22 -0.04 13.36
C ILE A 221 11.81 -0.62 14.64
N PRO A 222 11.34 -1.77 15.13
CA PRO A 222 11.98 -2.46 16.25
C PRO A 222 13.45 -2.77 15.94
N THR A 223 14.34 -2.39 16.83
CA THR A 223 15.80 -2.51 16.68
C THR A 223 16.49 -2.77 18.03
N LEU A 224 17.79 -2.98 18.01
CA LEU A 224 18.59 -3.16 19.21
C LEU A 224 18.62 -1.88 20.07
N PRO A 225 18.49 -1.99 21.41
CA PRO A 225 18.38 -0.83 22.30
C PRO A 225 19.59 0.13 22.24
N TRP A 226 20.76 -0.40 21.91
CA TRP A 226 22.02 0.34 21.82
C TRP A 226 22.33 0.87 20.42
N LYS A 227 21.47 0.62 19.42
CA LYS A 227 21.64 1.14 18.06
C LYS A 227 21.40 2.64 18.03
N HIS A 228 22.42 3.39 17.61
CA HIS A 228 22.31 4.84 17.42
C HIS A 228 21.81 5.20 16.01
N THR A 229 21.27 6.40 15.88
CA THR A 229 20.86 6.97 14.60
C THR A 229 22.04 7.21 13.67
N MET A 230 21.78 7.19 12.36
CA MET A 230 22.79 7.49 11.37
C MET A 230 23.20 8.96 11.39
N VAL A 231 24.47 9.21 11.08
CA VAL A 231 25.03 10.55 10.86
C VAL A 231 25.61 10.59 9.45
N SER A 232 25.27 11.59 8.66
CA SER A 232 25.88 11.75 7.34
C SER A 232 27.29 12.33 7.43
N ALA A 233 28.23 11.74 6.68
CA ALA A 233 29.53 12.35 6.42
C ALA A 233 29.47 13.41 5.33
N LEU A 234 28.38 13.52 4.61
CA LEU A 234 28.19 14.45 3.50
C LEU A 234 27.42 15.69 3.95
N ALA A 235 27.64 16.81 3.24
CA ALA A 235 26.95 18.05 3.48
C ALA A 235 25.43 17.92 3.22
N LYS A 236 24.65 18.87 3.75
CA LYS A 236 23.24 19.04 3.42
C LYS A 236 23.06 19.34 1.94
N HIS A 237 22.05 18.73 1.34
CA HIS A 237 21.58 19.00 -0.01
C HIS A 237 20.14 19.52 0.07
N SER A 238 19.38 19.49 -1.03
CA SER A 238 17.94 19.77 -1.00
C SER A 238 17.20 18.77 -0.08
N LYS A 239 16.16 19.26 0.60
CA LYS A 239 15.27 18.35 1.34
C LYS A 239 14.55 17.44 0.37
N PRO A 240 14.23 16.19 0.77
CA PRO A 240 13.34 15.35 0.01
C PRO A 240 12.02 16.04 -0.31
N GLU A 241 11.56 15.88 -1.55
CA GLU A 241 10.38 16.57 -2.07
C GLU A 241 9.19 15.64 -2.17
N ILE A 242 8.01 16.15 -1.80
CA ILE A 242 6.73 15.46 -1.95
C ILE A 242 5.93 16.11 -3.05
N HIS A 243 5.54 15.31 -4.04
CA HIS A 243 4.73 15.74 -5.18
C HIS A 243 3.39 14.99 -5.17
N PHE A 244 2.32 15.71 -5.46
CA PHE A 244 1.00 15.16 -5.60
C PHE A 244 0.54 15.27 -7.05
N PHE A 245 0.03 14.16 -7.58
CA PHE A 245 -0.55 14.10 -8.92
C PHE A 245 -1.94 13.48 -8.82
N TYR A 246 -2.87 14.06 -9.56
CA TYR A 246 -4.23 13.52 -9.58
C TYR A 246 -4.37 12.26 -10.41
N ARG A 247 -3.46 12.05 -11.38
CA ARG A 247 -3.46 10.87 -12.24
C ARG A 247 -2.05 10.31 -12.35
N ALA A 248 -1.98 9.01 -12.40
CA ALA A 248 -0.73 8.31 -12.62
C ALA A 248 -0.03 8.71 -13.94
N CYS A 249 -0.81 9.07 -14.99
CA CYS A 249 -0.23 9.54 -16.24
C CYS A 249 0.44 10.91 -16.11
N ASP A 250 -0.12 11.83 -15.29
CA ASP A 250 0.49 13.15 -15.07
C ASP A 250 1.80 13.01 -14.28
N GLU A 251 1.79 12.13 -13.26
CA GLU A 251 3.01 11.75 -12.54
C GLU A 251 4.08 11.24 -13.50
N THR A 252 3.71 10.31 -14.39
CA THR A 252 4.65 9.73 -15.37
C THR A 252 5.24 10.77 -16.29
N VAL A 253 4.40 11.63 -16.88
CA VAL A 253 4.85 12.68 -17.82
C VAL A 253 5.74 13.70 -17.12
N TRP A 254 5.36 14.14 -15.93
CA TRP A 254 6.12 15.12 -15.17
C TRP A 254 7.50 14.57 -14.78
N ILE A 255 7.55 13.35 -14.21
CA ILE A 255 8.81 12.75 -13.78
C ILE A 255 9.76 12.54 -14.96
N VAL A 256 9.28 11.99 -16.07
CA VAL A 256 10.12 11.78 -17.26
C VAL A 256 10.64 13.10 -17.80
N LYS A 257 9.85 14.18 -17.78
CA LYS A 257 10.29 15.52 -18.17
C LYS A 257 11.39 16.03 -17.23
N GLN A 258 11.21 15.91 -15.92
CA GLN A 258 12.23 16.32 -14.94
C GLN A 258 13.54 15.55 -15.14
N ILE A 259 13.46 14.26 -15.41
CA ILE A 259 14.64 13.43 -15.69
C ILE A 259 15.33 13.88 -16.96
N GLN A 260 14.61 14.19 -18.03
CA GLN A 260 15.20 14.70 -19.26
C GLN A 260 15.96 16.03 -19.05
N GLU A 261 15.40 16.92 -18.22
CA GLU A 261 16.05 18.18 -17.84
C GLU A 261 17.32 17.90 -17.02
N GLN A 262 17.25 17.02 -16.01
CA GLN A 262 18.43 16.65 -15.20
C GLN A 262 19.55 15.98 -16.02
N LEU A 263 19.20 15.12 -16.99
CA LEU A 263 20.18 14.46 -17.85
C LEU A 263 20.81 15.43 -18.87
N LYS A 264 20.08 16.48 -19.30
CA LYS A 264 20.66 17.56 -20.12
C LYS A 264 21.70 18.35 -19.33
N ASP A 265 21.38 18.70 -18.08
CA ASP A 265 22.29 19.48 -17.23
C ASP A 265 23.50 18.66 -16.81
N ASN A 266 23.32 17.39 -16.48
CA ASN A 266 24.41 16.48 -16.11
C ASN A 266 24.18 15.04 -16.61
N PRO A 267 24.71 14.67 -17.77
CA PRO A 267 24.56 13.34 -18.37
C PRO A 267 25.15 12.19 -17.54
N ASN A 268 25.99 12.49 -16.54
CA ASN A 268 26.58 11.48 -15.67
C ASN A 268 25.76 11.17 -14.42
N THR A 269 24.65 11.89 -14.21
CA THR A 269 23.76 11.65 -13.07
C THR A 269 23.08 10.28 -13.20
N THR A 270 23.15 9.48 -12.14
CA THR A 270 22.44 8.20 -12.08
C THR A 270 21.05 8.42 -11.51
N ILE A 271 20.03 7.91 -12.20
CA ILE A 271 18.63 8.16 -11.86
C ILE A 271 17.84 6.85 -11.82
N ALA A 272 17.05 6.66 -10.75
CA ALA A 272 16.11 5.56 -10.67
C ALA A 272 14.67 6.06 -10.48
N ILE A 273 13.74 5.42 -11.16
CA ILE A 273 12.31 5.44 -10.84
C ILE A 273 12.01 4.16 -10.07
N MET A 274 11.54 4.31 -8.86
CA MET A 274 11.36 3.22 -7.93
C MET A 274 9.90 3.09 -7.50
N SER A 275 9.34 1.89 -7.57
CA SER A 275 7.98 1.59 -7.10
C SER A 275 7.92 0.38 -6.18
N ARG A 276 6.84 0.31 -5.42
CA ARG A 276 6.51 -0.87 -4.61
C ARG A 276 6.14 -2.08 -5.46
N ILE A 277 5.57 -1.88 -6.64
CA ILE A 277 5.05 -2.93 -7.54
C ILE A 277 5.50 -2.72 -8.99
N ASN A 278 5.69 -3.81 -9.74
CA ASN A 278 6.14 -3.75 -11.13
C ASN A 278 5.16 -3.02 -12.07
N VAL A 279 3.86 -3.16 -11.83
CA VAL A 279 2.82 -2.56 -12.71
C VAL A 279 2.98 -1.04 -12.85
N ASP A 280 3.43 -0.35 -11.80
CA ASP A 280 3.67 1.08 -11.88
C ASP A 280 4.83 1.44 -12.80
N LEU A 281 5.82 0.57 -12.94
CA LEU A 281 7.01 0.82 -13.76
C LEU A 281 6.73 0.72 -15.26
N TYR A 282 5.77 -0.13 -15.67
CA TYR A 282 5.44 -0.32 -17.08
C TYR A 282 4.93 0.95 -17.77
N ARG A 283 4.24 1.84 -17.06
CA ARG A 283 3.81 3.13 -17.62
C ARG A 283 4.99 4.07 -17.90
N PHE A 284 6.07 3.99 -17.09
CA PHE A 284 7.29 4.73 -17.33
C PHE A 284 8.08 4.12 -18.49
N GLU A 285 8.13 2.80 -18.58
CA GLU A 285 8.73 2.06 -19.68
C GLU A 285 8.08 2.47 -21.02
N GLU A 286 6.74 2.42 -21.09
CA GLU A 286 5.99 2.82 -22.29
C GLU A 286 6.32 4.24 -22.72
N LEU A 287 6.39 5.19 -21.78
CA LEU A 287 6.73 6.58 -22.10
C LEU A 287 8.19 6.74 -22.51
N CYS A 288 9.12 5.99 -21.92
CA CYS A 288 10.52 5.98 -22.33
C CYS A 288 10.67 5.50 -23.77
N ILE A 289 9.96 4.44 -24.16
CA ILE A 289 9.91 3.93 -25.54
C ILE A 289 9.37 5.02 -26.48
N GLN A 290 8.21 5.61 -26.16
CA GLN A 290 7.59 6.67 -26.99
C GLN A 290 8.48 7.90 -27.16
N LYS A 291 9.27 8.25 -26.16
CA LYS A 291 10.18 9.42 -26.16
C LYS A 291 11.59 9.09 -26.59
N ASN A 292 11.87 7.83 -26.94
CA ASN A 292 13.20 7.34 -27.30
C ASN A 292 14.27 7.64 -26.22
N ILE A 293 13.91 7.37 -24.96
CA ILE A 293 14.78 7.56 -23.80
C ILE A 293 15.38 6.21 -23.42
N SER A 294 16.70 6.15 -23.24
CA SER A 294 17.37 4.95 -22.79
C SER A 294 16.94 4.60 -21.36
N TYR A 295 16.49 3.38 -21.16
CA TYR A 295 16.09 2.87 -19.83
C TYR A 295 16.56 1.45 -19.63
N ARG A 296 16.53 0.99 -18.39
CA ARG A 296 16.79 -0.37 -17.98
C ARG A 296 15.74 -0.79 -16.95
N LEU A 297 15.03 -1.87 -17.23
CA LEU A 297 14.07 -2.45 -16.31
C LEU A 297 14.73 -3.56 -15.49
N PHE A 298 14.71 -3.43 -14.15
CA PHE A 298 15.21 -4.45 -13.24
C PHE A 298 14.04 -5.36 -12.82
N ASP A 299 13.93 -6.51 -13.45
CA ASP A 299 13.04 -7.57 -12.98
C ASP A 299 13.83 -8.60 -12.15
N LEU A 300 13.19 -9.10 -11.08
CA LEU A 300 13.75 -10.17 -10.23
C LEU A 300 14.01 -11.47 -11.01
N THR A 301 13.37 -11.65 -12.17
CA THR A 301 13.48 -12.85 -13.01
C THR A 301 14.57 -12.76 -14.06
N THR A 302 15.03 -11.56 -14.43
CA THR A 302 15.94 -11.32 -15.56
C THR A 302 17.29 -10.72 -15.12
N CYS A 303 17.67 -10.84 -13.85
CA CYS A 303 18.96 -10.36 -13.37
C CYS A 303 20.12 -11.05 -14.07
N ASP A 304 20.47 -10.58 -15.27
CA ASP A 304 21.76 -10.83 -15.86
C ASP A 304 22.86 -10.21 -14.97
N GLU A 305 23.82 -11.01 -14.60
CA GLU A 305 24.78 -10.79 -13.52
C GLU A 305 25.81 -9.64 -13.77
N THR A 306 25.64 -8.82 -14.82
CA THR A 306 26.65 -7.83 -15.28
C THR A 306 26.12 -6.41 -15.36
N THR A 307 25.31 -5.95 -14.42
CA THR A 307 24.70 -4.64 -14.56
C THR A 307 25.47 -3.55 -13.79
N GLU A 308 26.51 -3.01 -14.44
CA GLU A 308 26.97 -1.66 -14.09
C GLU A 308 25.87 -0.66 -14.40
N ILE A 309 25.69 0.35 -13.51
CA ILE A 309 24.73 1.43 -13.72
C ILE A 309 25.18 2.19 -14.98
N GLN A 310 24.34 2.12 -16.04
CA GLN A 310 24.65 2.79 -17.29
C GLN A 310 24.41 4.30 -17.15
N LYS A 311 25.41 5.07 -17.55
CA LYS A 311 25.27 6.52 -17.65
C LYS A 311 24.27 6.88 -18.74
N ASN A 312 23.53 7.96 -18.55
CA ASN A 312 22.55 8.48 -19.51
C ASN A 312 21.35 7.54 -19.76
N SER A 313 21.02 6.69 -18.75
CA SER A 313 19.91 5.75 -18.78
C SER A 313 19.08 5.89 -17.52
N ILE A 314 17.79 5.63 -17.60
CA ILE A 314 16.88 5.60 -16.46
C ILE A 314 16.76 4.16 -15.96
N ASP A 315 16.96 3.94 -14.67
CA ASP A 315 16.72 2.64 -14.06
C ASP A 315 15.27 2.56 -13.52
N LEU A 316 14.48 1.65 -14.07
CA LEU A 316 13.14 1.31 -13.60
C LEU A 316 13.26 0.11 -12.66
N VAL A 317 12.98 0.29 -11.37
CA VAL A 317 13.33 -0.72 -10.38
C VAL A 317 12.26 -0.83 -9.29
N THR A 318 11.94 -2.06 -8.86
CA THR A 318 11.17 -2.22 -7.64
C THR A 318 12.06 -2.00 -6.41
N ILE A 319 11.45 -1.63 -5.28
CA ILE A 319 12.22 -1.43 -4.04
C ILE A 319 12.98 -2.71 -3.65
N HIS A 320 12.41 -3.89 -3.85
CA HIS A 320 13.09 -5.16 -3.58
C HIS A 320 14.32 -5.37 -4.47
N SER A 321 14.20 -5.08 -5.76
CA SER A 321 15.31 -5.21 -6.73
C SER A 321 16.38 -4.13 -6.55
N SER A 322 16.07 -3.02 -5.86
CA SER A 322 17.00 -1.93 -5.58
C SER A 322 18.01 -2.23 -4.48
N LYS A 323 17.82 -3.34 -3.73
CA LYS A 323 18.72 -3.68 -2.61
C LYS A 323 20.13 -3.91 -3.11
N GLY A 324 21.10 -3.22 -2.48
CA GLY A 324 22.51 -3.24 -2.88
C GLY A 324 22.88 -2.20 -3.93
N LEU A 325 21.92 -1.54 -4.57
CA LEU A 325 22.14 -0.47 -5.55
C LEU A 325 21.97 0.92 -4.91
N GLU A 326 22.41 1.97 -5.63
CA GLU A 326 22.28 3.37 -5.20
C GLU A 326 22.37 4.32 -6.38
N TRP A 327 21.66 5.45 -6.32
CA TRP A 327 21.58 6.43 -7.39
C TRP A 327 21.72 7.86 -6.86
N ASP A 328 22.18 8.78 -7.70
CA ASP A 328 22.25 10.19 -7.33
C ASP A 328 20.86 10.75 -7.05
N THR A 329 19.89 10.43 -7.90
CA THR A 329 18.50 10.84 -7.78
C THR A 329 17.57 9.63 -7.78
N VAL A 330 16.61 9.60 -6.85
CA VAL A 330 15.57 8.59 -6.78
C VAL A 330 14.21 9.25 -6.83
N TYR A 331 13.36 8.77 -7.74
CA TYR A 331 11.93 9.06 -7.80
C TYR A 331 11.17 7.87 -7.24
N LEU A 332 10.71 7.96 -6.00
CA LEU A 332 9.87 6.95 -5.36
C LEU A 332 8.41 7.27 -5.66
N VAL A 333 7.81 6.51 -6.56
CA VAL A 333 6.48 6.78 -7.10
C VAL A 333 5.39 5.97 -6.43
N HIS A 334 4.14 6.45 -6.54
CA HIS A 334 2.93 5.81 -6.04
C HIS A 334 3.01 5.47 -4.54
N THR A 335 3.45 6.46 -3.75
CA THR A 335 3.55 6.35 -2.29
C THR A 335 2.20 6.63 -1.61
N ASN A 336 1.15 5.96 -2.08
CA ASN A 336 -0.19 6.02 -1.53
C ASN A 336 -0.35 5.03 -0.36
N ASP A 337 -1.13 5.39 0.65
CA ASP A 337 -1.58 4.43 1.67
C ASP A 337 -2.44 3.33 1.00
N ASP A 338 -2.36 2.08 1.45
CA ASP A 338 -2.90 0.87 0.81
C ASP A 338 -2.16 0.37 -0.46
N VAL A 339 -1.18 1.12 -0.96
CA VAL A 339 -0.18 0.64 -1.93
C VAL A 339 1.15 0.46 -1.23
N PHE A 340 1.52 1.44 -0.43
CA PHE A 340 2.73 1.43 0.36
C PHE A 340 2.50 2.10 1.74
N PRO A 341 2.11 1.34 2.80
CA PRO A 341 2.08 -0.13 2.88
C PRO A 341 0.94 -0.80 2.11
N SER A 342 1.21 -2.02 1.61
CA SER A 342 0.22 -2.85 0.90
C SER A 342 -0.68 -3.66 1.85
N SER A 343 -0.36 -3.71 3.13
CA SER A 343 -1.09 -4.46 4.17
C SER A 343 -1.44 -3.56 5.35
N LYS A 344 -2.55 -3.86 6.02
CA LYS A 344 -2.98 -3.20 7.26
C LYS A 344 -2.58 -3.98 8.52
N LYS A 345 -2.06 -5.20 8.40
CA LYS A 345 -1.63 -6.01 9.54
C LYS A 345 -0.35 -5.45 10.16
N LYS A 346 -0.29 -5.35 11.48
CA LYS A 346 0.83 -4.73 12.22
C LYS A 346 2.21 -5.32 11.87
N GLU A 347 2.30 -6.64 11.75
CA GLU A 347 3.55 -7.33 11.40
C GLU A 347 4.01 -6.99 9.99
N ASP A 348 3.08 -6.95 9.04
CA ASP A 348 3.35 -6.61 7.65
C ASP A 348 3.73 -5.13 7.52
N ILE A 349 3.10 -4.24 8.29
CA ILE A 349 3.44 -2.80 8.31
C ILE A 349 4.90 -2.58 8.73
N ILE A 350 5.42 -3.36 9.70
CA ILE A 350 6.83 -3.26 10.10
C ILE A 350 7.75 -3.67 8.93
N ASN A 351 7.41 -4.74 8.20
CA ASN A 351 8.17 -5.18 7.05
C ASN A 351 8.10 -4.17 5.89
N GLU A 352 6.93 -3.62 5.63
CA GLU A 352 6.74 -2.56 4.63
C GLU A 352 7.50 -1.27 5.02
N ARG A 353 7.60 -0.95 6.32
CA ARG A 353 8.40 0.19 6.79
C ARG A 353 9.89 -0.02 6.59
N ARG A 354 10.39 -1.26 6.77
CA ARG A 354 11.78 -1.60 6.41
C ARG A 354 12.01 -1.43 4.91
N LEU A 355 11.03 -1.81 4.10
CA LEU A 355 11.09 -1.61 2.66
C LEU A 355 11.14 -0.12 2.30
N PHE A 356 10.34 0.73 2.99
CA PHE A 356 10.37 2.18 2.82
C PHE A 356 11.72 2.78 3.24
N TYR A 357 12.28 2.33 4.35
CA TYR A 357 13.63 2.71 4.79
C TYR A 357 14.70 2.33 3.73
N VAL A 358 14.60 1.15 3.14
CA VAL A 358 15.49 0.75 2.04
C VAL A 358 15.33 1.71 0.86
N ALA A 359 14.10 2.04 0.44
CA ALA A 359 13.85 2.95 -0.67
C ALA A 359 14.49 4.33 -0.45
N VAL A 360 14.25 4.95 0.71
CA VAL A 360 14.82 6.26 1.08
C VAL A 360 16.35 6.24 1.04
N THR A 361 16.96 5.17 1.56
CA THR A 361 18.43 5.04 1.64
C THR A 361 19.11 4.65 0.32
N ARG A 362 18.36 4.53 -0.79
CA ARG A 362 18.93 4.35 -2.15
C ARG A 362 19.38 5.67 -2.77
N ALA A 363 18.83 6.79 -2.35
CA ALA A 363 19.17 8.10 -2.86
C ALA A 363 20.49 8.63 -2.26
N ARG A 364 21.36 9.19 -3.10
CA ARG A 364 22.64 9.81 -2.68
C ARG A 364 22.47 11.32 -2.46
N LYS A 365 21.84 12.02 -3.40
CA LYS A 365 21.77 13.49 -3.43
C LYS A 365 20.33 13.99 -3.34
N GLN A 366 19.42 13.42 -4.13
CA GLN A 366 18.04 13.89 -4.25
C GLN A 366 17.05 12.74 -4.12
N LEU A 367 15.96 12.99 -3.40
CA LEU A 367 14.85 12.07 -3.25
C LEU A 367 13.54 12.80 -3.54
N TYR A 368 12.81 12.32 -4.53
CA TYR A 368 11.46 12.76 -4.86
C TYR A 368 10.51 11.64 -4.49
N MET A 369 9.45 11.95 -3.79
CA MET A 369 8.37 11.02 -3.46
C MET A 369 7.07 11.56 -4.03
N SER A 370 6.33 10.73 -4.73
CA SER A 370 5.07 11.15 -5.34
C SER A 370 3.93 10.21 -4.97
N TYR A 371 2.75 10.78 -4.83
CA TYR A 371 1.51 10.05 -4.62
C TYR A 371 0.43 10.55 -5.55
N THR A 372 -0.52 9.68 -5.83
CA THR A 372 -1.61 9.94 -6.77
C THR A 372 -2.97 9.81 -6.09
N ASN A 373 -3.98 10.49 -6.64
CA ASN A 373 -5.32 10.41 -6.07
C ASN A 373 -6.11 9.22 -6.64
N ASP A 374 -5.69 8.02 -6.30
CA ASP A 374 -6.46 6.79 -6.54
C ASP A 374 -7.46 6.51 -5.40
N GLU A 375 -8.16 7.54 -4.88
CA GLU A 375 -8.98 7.46 -3.66
C GLU A 375 -8.17 7.09 -2.40
N ARG A 376 -6.85 7.15 -2.50
CA ARG A 376 -5.92 6.74 -1.45
C ARG A 376 -5.13 7.94 -0.98
N ASN A 377 -4.96 8.03 0.30
CA ASN A 377 -4.21 9.12 0.94
C ASN A 377 -2.70 8.94 0.77
N LEU A 378 -1.93 10.00 1.02
CA LEU A 378 -0.48 9.93 1.20
C LEU A 378 -0.10 8.82 2.19
N SER A 379 0.93 8.05 1.87
CA SER A 379 1.44 6.98 2.72
C SER A 379 1.63 7.42 4.17
N ARG A 380 1.17 6.57 5.10
CA ARG A 380 1.41 6.80 6.54
C ARG A 380 2.89 6.91 6.88
N PHE A 381 3.77 6.24 6.14
CA PHE A 381 5.21 6.33 6.35
C PHE A 381 5.76 7.74 6.09
N ILE A 382 5.19 8.45 5.12
CA ILE A 382 5.56 9.86 4.85
C ILE A 382 4.94 10.76 5.92
N ARG A 383 3.70 10.49 6.35
CA ARG A 383 3.03 11.26 7.41
C ARG A 383 3.70 11.12 8.79
N GLU A 384 4.42 10.02 9.03
CA GLU A 384 5.22 9.81 10.25
C GLU A 384 6.52 10.64 10.27
N ILE A 385 6.93 11.20 9.11
CA ILE A 385 8.13 12.03 9.00
C ILE A 385 7.78 13.48 9.39
N PRO A 386 8.56 14.13 10.25
CA PRO A 386 8.34 15.54 10.56
C PRO A 386 8.34 16.42 9.31
N ASN A 387 7.31 17.25 9.12
CA ASN A 387 7.17 18.14 7.95
C ASN A 387 8.37 19.07 7.76
N THR A 388 9.09 19.40 8.82
CA THR A 388 10.32 20.21 8.77
C THR A 388 11.45 19.56 7.97
N LEU A 389 11.41 18.23 7.77
CA LEU A 389 12.41 17.46 7.01
C LEU A 389 12.05 17.30 5.53
N LEU A 390 10.85 17.68 5.13
CA LEU A 390 10.31 17.49 3.79
C LEU A 390 10.00 18.86 3.15
N THR A 391 9.94 18.88 1.83
CA THR A 391 9.43 20.00 1.04
C THR A 391 8.22 19.53 0.26
N TYR A 392 7.06 20.14 0.50
CA TYR A 392 5.85 19.87 -0.26
C TYR A 392 5.77 20.86 -1.41
N THR A 393 5.62 20.37 -2.63
CA THR A 393 5.66 21.20 -3.85
C THR A 393 4.34 21.13 -4.62
N GLY A 394 4.03 22.21 -5.34
CA GLY A 394 2.83 22.29 -6.17
C GLY A 394 1.56 21.95 -5.40
N LEU A 395 0.76 21.04 -5.94
CA LEU A 395 -0.52 20.61 -5.37
C LEU A 395 -0.37 19.89 -4.01
N ALA A 396 0.75 19.24 -3.74
CA ALA A 396 1.00 18.61 -2.44
C ALA A 396 0.97 19.61 -1.27
N LYS A 397 1.34 20.87 -1.52
CA LYS A 397 1.28 21.94 -0.53
C LYS A 397 -0.16 22.26 -0.09
N TYR A 398 -1.11 22.22 -1.02
CA TYR A 398 -2.53 22.42 -0.72
C TYR A 398 -3.12 21.24 0.06
N MET A 399 -2.77 20.01 -0.35
CA MET A 399 -3.23 18.81 0.34
C MET A 399 -2.73 18.73 1.77
N LEU A 400 -1.51 19.21 2.05
CA LEU A 400 -0.98 19.28 3.41
C LEU A 400 -1.83 20.19 4.31
N SER A 401 -2.30 21.33 3.80
CA SER A 401 -3.14 22.23 4.56
C SER A 401 -4.51 21.64 4.93
N GLU A 402 -5.06 20.77 4.07
CA GLU A 402 -6.28 20.03 4.38
C GLU A 402 -6.05 18.95 5.45
N PHE A 403 -4.89 18.25 5.40
CA PHE A 403 -4.50 17.28 6.43
C PHE A 403 -4.24 17.92 7.80
N GLU A 404 -3.56 19.08 7.84
CA GLU A 404 -3.29 19.82 9.09
C GLU A 404 -4.55 20.39 9.72
N LEU A 405 -5.59 20.66 8.92
CA LEU A 405 -6.89 21.13 9.40
C LEU A 405 -7.78 20.00 9.96
N GLY A 406 -7.33 18.75 9.98
CA GLY A 406 -8.07 17.61 10.57
C GLY A 406 -9.35 17.23 9.82
N LYS A 407 -9.53 17.71 8.57
CA LYS A 407 -10.76 17.54 7.78
C LYS A 407 -10.77 16.30 6.88
N VAL A 408 -10.01 15.27 7.22
CA VAL A 408 -10.14 13.99 6.51
C VAL A 408 -11.39 13.30 7.02
N ARG A 409 -12.42 13.27 6.18
CA ARG A 409 -13.63 12.48 6.45
C ARG A 409 -13.26 11.01 6.62
N LYS A 410 -13.61 10.43 7.75
CA LYS A 410 -13.27 9.07 8.11
C LYS A 410 -14.50 8.20 7.94
N ARG A 411 -14.41 7.15 7.10
CA ARG A 411 -15.49 6.16 7.06
C ARG A 411 -15.43 5.28 8.30
N LEU A 412 -16.57 5.03 8.91
CA LEU A 412 -16.66 4.21 10.12
C LEU A 412 -16.06 2.81 9.91
N VAL A 413 -16.24 2.22 8.73
CA VAL A 413 -15.66 0.91 8.37
C VAL A 413 -14.13 0.92 8.42
N ASP A 414 -13.48 1.99 7.96
CA ASP A 414 -12.03 2.09 7.94
C ASP A 414 -11.48 2.27 9.35
N MET A 415 -12.18 3.04 10.18
CA MET A 415 -11.82 3.27 11.57
C MET A 415 -11.91 2.00 12.41
N LEU A 416 -13.01 1.27 12.32
CA LEU A 416 -13.17 0.01 13.03
C LEU A 416 -12.19 -1.06 12.54
N GLY A 417 -11.79 -1.02 11.27
CA GLY A 417 -10.73 -1.86 10.72
C GLY A 417 -9.34 -1.63 11.32
N CYS A 418 -9.11 -0.50 12.00
CA CYS A 418 -7.85 -0.21 12.71
C CYS A 418 -7.77 -0.89 14.10
N LEU A 419 -8.89 -1.36 14.65
CA LEU A 419 -8.90 -2.05 15.95
C LEU A 419 -8.21 -3.41 15.84
N THR A 420 -7.25 -3.65 16.73
CA THR A 420 -6.53 -4.93 16.82
C THR A 420 -7.33 -5.96 17.61
N THR A 421 -6.94 -7.23 17.52
CA THR A 421 -7.48 -8.30 18.37
C THR A 421 -7.30 -8.01 19.85
N ASP A 422 -6.20 -7.36 20.23
CA ASP A 422 -5.92 -6.97 21.61
C ASP A 422 -6.85 -5.84 22.09
N ASP A 423 -7.14 -4.86 21.22
CA ASP A 423 -8.10 -3.79 21.51
C ASP A 423 -9.50 -4.37 21.72
N LEU A 424 -9.94 -5.31 20.87
CA LEU A 424 -11.22 -5.98 21.01
C LEU A 424 -11.29 -6.85 22.29
N ALA A 425 -10.18 -7.52 22.64
CA ALA A 425 -10.07 -8.28 23.88
C ALA A 425 -10.10 -7.36 25.12
N SER A 426 -9.52 -6.18 25.05
CA SER A 426 -9.59 -5.16 26.13
C SER A 426 -11.01 -4.64 26.28
N LEU A 427 -11.65 -4.25 25.19
CA LEU A 427 -13.05 -3.79 25.19
C LEU A 427 -14.03 -4.85 25.76
N ARG A 428 -13.77 -6.12 25.52
CA ARG A 428 -14.54 -7.21 26.14
C ARG A 428 -14.28 -7.32 27.64
N ARG A 429 -13.01 -7.31 28.07
CA ARG A 429 -12.65 -7.36 29.50
C ARG A 429 -13.19 -6.18 30.29
N GLU A 430 -13.33 -5.02 29.65
CA GLU A 430 -13.88 -3.80 30.24
C GLU A 430 -15.41 -3.73 30.17
N GLY A 431 -16.08 -4.75 29.60
CA GLY A 431 -17.53 -4.85 29.52
C GLY A 431 -18.20 -4.08 28.38
N TYR A 432 -17.41 -3.37 27.53
CA TYR A 432 -17.97 -2.57 26.41
C TYR A 432 -18.54 -3.40 25.27
N LEU A 433 -18.19 -4.68 25.17
CA LEU A 433 -18.68 -5.58 24.14
C LEU A 433 -19.48 -6.78 24.66
N ASP A 434 -19.91 -6.78 25.94
CA ASP A 434 -20.68 -7.88 26.53
C ASP A 434 -22.06 -8.06 25.88
N TRP A 435 -22.64 -6.99 25.39
CA TRP A 435 -23.89 -6.99 24.64
C TRP A 435 -23.76 -7.51 23.20
N PHE A 436 -22.51 -7.67 22.73
CA PHE A 436 -22.20 -8.07 21.37
C PHE A 436 -21.69 -9.50 21.31
N SER A 437 -22.60 -10.47 21.34
CA SER A 437 -22.28 -11.89 21.19
C SER A 437 -23.21 -12.57 20.20
N THR A 438 -22.76 -13.68 19.61
CA THR A 438 -23.58 -14.49 18.68
C THR A 438 -24.81 -15.09 19.35
N GLU A 439 -24.81 -15.25 20.66
CA GLU A 439 -25.93 -15.78 21.44
C GLU A 439 -27.08 -14.76 21.59
N MET A 440 -26.77 -13.47 21.41
CA MET A 440 -27.75 -12.38 21.49
C MET A 440 -28.38 -12.03 20.13
N LEU A 441 -27.98 -12.73 19.08
CA LEU A 441 -28.51 -12.49 17.74
C LEU A 441 -29.89 -13.14 17.58
N GLU A 442 -30.87 -12.32 17.24
CA GLU A 442 -32.18 -12.81 16.78
C GLU A 442 -32.09 -13.09 15.27
N ILE A 443 -32.27 -14.36 14.88
CA ILE A 443 -32.25 -14.78 13.48
C ILE A 443 -33.69 -15.01 13.04
N LYS A 444 -34.18 -14.15 12.14
CA LYS A 444 -35.50 -14.29 11.52
C LYS A 444 -35.35 -14.86 10.11
N SER A 445 -35.98 -16.01 9.86
CA SER A 445 -36.07 -16.55 8.50
C SER A 445 -37.32 -16.00 7.84
N LEU A 446 -37.14 -15.27 6.72
CA LEU A 446 -38.24 -14.71 5.96
C LEU A 446 -38.82 -15.71 4.96
N TYR A 447 -37.96 -16.51 4.34
CA TYR A 447 -38.33 -17.54 3.37
C TYR A 447 -37.30 -18.67 3.35
N PRO A 448 -37.73 -19.93 3.03
CA PRO A 448 -36.83 -21.06 2.89
C PRO A 448 -36.15 -21.03 1.52
N ILE A 449 -34.83 -21.05 1.46
CA ILE A 449 -34.05 -20.99 0.21
C ILE A 449 -34.06 -22.32 -0.54
N ASP A 450 -34.07 -23.44 0.18
CA ASP A 450 -33.88 -24.77 -0.41
C ASP A 450 -34.98 -25.17 -1.42
N MET A 451 -36.05 -24.41 -1.48
CA MET A 451 -37.21 -24.73 -2.35
C MET A 451 -37.21 -24.04 -3.71
N PHE A 452 -36.46 -22.94 -3.93
CA PHE A 452 -36.77 -22.06 -5.05
C PHE A 452 -35.60 -21.72 -5.99
N TRP A 453 -34.33 -21.82 -5.59
CA TRP A 453 -33.26 -21.37 -6.46
C TRP A 453 -31.90 -22.02 -6.20
N LYS A 454 -31.42 -22.78 -7.20
CA LYS A 454 -30.01 -23.16 -7.26
C LYS A 454 -29.23 -22.02 -7.92
N ARG A 455 -28.20 -21.53 -7.26
CA ARG A 455 -27.31 -20.49 -7.79
C ARG A 455 -26.96 -20.79 -9.25
N PRO A 456 -27.36 -19.94 -10.23
CA PRO A 456 -27.08 -20.16 -11.63
C PRO A 456 -25.58 -20.19 -11.89
N THR A 457 -25.15 -20.95 -12.88
CA THR A 457 -23.72 -21.07 -13.28
C THR A 457 -23.10 -19.74 -13.72
N TRP A 458 -23.92 -18.82 -14.23
CA TRP A 458 -23.47 -17.49 -14.64
C TRP A 458 -23.13 -16.55 -13.46
N ILE A 459 -23.55 -16.87 -12.24
CA ILE A 459 -23.11 -16.15 -11.02
C ILE A 459 -21.83 -16.82 -10.51
N SER A 460 -20.71 -16.52 -11.15
CA SER A 460 -19.38 -16.90 -10.72
C SER A 460 -18.89 -16.01 -9.56
N ASN A 461 -17.77 -16.36 -8.96
CA ASN A 461 -17.14 -15.51 -7.94
C ASN A 461 -16.74 -14.12 -8.48
N GLU A 462 -16.49 -14.01 -9.78
CA GLU A 462 -16.18 -12.73 -10.44
C GLU A 462 -17.40 -11.83 -10.64
N THR A 463 -18.55 -12.42 -10.98
CA THR A 463 -19.80 -11.69 -11.26
C THR A 463 -20.67 -11.48 -10.03
N LEU A 464 -20.31 -12.10 -8.93
CA LEU A 464 -21.05 -12.08 -7.69
C LEU A 464 -21.22 -10.67 -7.08
N PRO A 465 -20.20 -9.81 -7.05
CA PRO A 465 -20.37 -8.42 -6.60
C PRO A 465 -21.37 -7.64 -7.45
N ASP A 466 -21.40 -7.87 -8.78
CA ASP A 466 -22.35 -7.25 -9.70
C ASP A 466 -23.77 -7.67 -9.37
N PHE A 467 -23.97 -8.96 -9.10
CA PHE A 467 -25.26 -9.52 -8.73
C PHE A 467 -25.76 -9.03 -7.36
N GLN A 468 -24.88 -8.97 -6.37
CA GLN A 468 -25.20 -8.41 -5.05
C GLN A 468 -25.66 -6.97 -5.15
N ARG A 469 -24.96 -6.15 -5.94
CA ARG A 469 -25.31 -4.75 -6.13
C ARG A 469 -26.65 -4.60 -6.86
N PHE A 470 -26.90 -5.45 -7.85
CA PHE A 470 -28.20 -5.53 -8.50
C PHE A 470 -29.32 -5.80 -7.49
N LEU A 471 -29.16 -6.82 -6.64
CA LEU A 471 -30.16 -7.16 -5.61
C LEU A 471 -30.37 -6.00 -4.63
N ASN A 472 -29.32 -5.32 -4.23
CA ASN A 472 -29.40 -4.17 -3.34
C ASN A 472 -30.26 -3.03 -3.97
N VAL A 473 -29.92 -2.65 -5.21
CA VAL A 473 -30.68 -1.61 -5.94
C VAL A 473 -32.14 -2.03 -6.14
N TRP A 474 -32.38 -3.29 -6.52
CA TRP A 474 -33.70 -3.83 -6.74
C TRP A 474 -34.56 -3.83 -5.48
N LEU A 475 -34.04 -4.36 -4.36
CA LEU A 475 -34.73 -4.40 -3.07
C LEU A 475 -35.06 -3.00 -2.56
N LYS A 476 -34.09 -2.10 -2.53
CA LYS A 476 -34.29 -0.71 -2.09
C LYS A 476 -35.40 -0.03 -2.90
N ARG A 477 -35.38 -0.23 -4.23
CA ARG A 477 -36.42 0.34 -5.11
C ARG A 477 -37.79 -0.28 -4.84
N SER A 478 -37.90 -1.60 -4.65
CA SER A 478 -39.15 -2.28 -4.29
C SER A 478 -39.70 -1.77 -2.97
N PHE A 479 -38.84 -1.58 -1.97
CA PHE A 479 -39.20 -0.99 -0.67
C PHE A 479 -39.70 0.46 -0.81
N CYS A 480 -39.02 1.28 -1.59
CA CYS A 480 -39.48 2.65 -1.86
C CYS A 480 -40.85 2.69 -2.50
N ARG A 481 -41.12 1.76 -3.45
CA ARG A 481 -42.45 1.63 -4.10
C ARG A 481 -43.53 1.28 -3.09
N MET A 482 -43.27 0.31 -2.23
CA MET A 482 -44.23 -0.14 -1.22
C MET A 482 -44.53 0.96 -0.21
N CYS A 483 -43.54 1.65 0.31
CA CYS A 483 -43.68 2.69 1.32
C CYS A 483 -44.02 4.06 0.75
N LYS A 484 -44.14 4.20 -0.57
CA LYS A 484 -44.40 5.46 -1.29
C LYS A 484 -43.36 6.55 -1.00
N ILE A 485 -42.11 6.17 -0.79
CA ILE A 485 -40.99 7.08 -0.59
C ILE A 485 -40.12 7.16 -1.86
N SER A 486 -39.35 8.23 -2.00
CA SER A 486 -38.49 8.43 -3.16
C SER A 486 -37.27 7.50 -3.07
N TYR A 487 -36.93 6.82 -4.18
CA TYR A 487 -35.70 6.03 -4.26
C TYR A 487 -34.48 6.96 -4.29
N ARG A 488 -33.50 6.66 -3.45
CA ARG A 488 -32.22 7.34 -3.36
C ARG A 488 -31.06 6.34 -3.41
N ASP A 489 -30.02 6.69 -4.11
CA ASP A 489 -28.72 5.99 -4.10
C ASP A 489 -27.61 7.05 -4.19
N PRO A 490 -27.06 7.50 -3.05
CA PRO A 490 -26.05 8.56 -3.03
C PRO A 490 -24.83 8.27 -3.90
N THR A 491 -24.45 6.99 -4.02
CA THR A 491 -23.31 6.55 -4.82
C THR A 491 -23.59 6.70 -6.32
N ALA A 492 -24.76 6.23 -6.78
CA ALA A 492 -25.18 6.39 -8.16
C ALA A 492 -25.51 7.85 -8.50
N GLU A 493 -26.14 8.60 -7.58
CA GLU A 493 -26.48 10.02 -7.76
C GLU A 493 -25.28 10.88 -8.09
N LYS A 494 -24.14 10.66 -7.40
CA LYS A 494 -22.88 11.38 -7.67
C LYS A 494 -22.42 11.18 -9.11
N LEU A 495 -22.45 9.95 -9.61
CA LEU A 495 -22.04 9.65 -10.98
C LEU A 495 -23.05 10.15 -12.01
N ILE A 496 -24.34 10.04 -11.73
CA ILE A 496 -25.40 10.57 -12.58
C ILE A 496 -25.29 12.09 -12.70
N PHE A 497 -25.01 12.77 -11.60
CA PHE A 497 -24.73 14.20 -11.60
C PHE A 497 -23.53 14.54 -12.50
N THR A 498 -22.45 13.79 -12.36
CA THR A 498 -21.26 13.94 -13.19
C THR A 498 -21.57 13.71 -14.68
N LEU A 499 -22.29 12.66 -15.01
CA LEU A 499 -22.70 12.37 -16.39
C LEU A 499 -23.61 13.47 -16.98
N ARG A 500 -24.52 14.05 -16.21
CA ARG A 500 -25.36 15.16 -16.68
C ARG A 500 -24.56 16.41 -17.01
N ILE A 501 -23.52 16.70 -16.19
CA ILE A 501 -22.71 17.90 -16.39
C ILE A 501 -21.69 17.70 -17.52
N PHE A 502 -21.07 16.51 -17.61
CA PHE A 502 -19.90 16.26 -18.43
C PHE A 502 -20.16 15.30 -19.61
N ALA A 503 -21.42 15.03 -19.95
CA ALA A 503 -21.76 14.05 -20.99
C ALA A 503 -21.03 14.29 -22.32
N GLU A 504 -20.78 15.56 -22.68
CA GLU A 504 -20.12 15.97 -23.92
C GLU A 504 -18.59 16.03 -23.78
N ASP A 505 -18.07 16.30 -22.55
CA ASP A 505 -16.66 16.55 -22.27
C ASP A 505 -16.05 15.53 -21.29
N LEU A 506 -16.65 14.31 -21.24
CA LEU A 506 -16.29 13.31 -20.21
C LEU A 506 -14.81 12.88 -20.30
N ASP A 507 -14.26 12.83 -21.49
CA ASP A 507 -12.85 12.42 -21.68
C ASP A 507 -11.88 13.49 -21.16
N PHE A 508 -12.18 14.78 -21.44
CA PHE A 508 -11.44 15.90 -20.86
C PHE A 508 -11.62 15.93 -19.34
N PHE A 509 -12.84 15.75 -18.86
CA PHE A 509 -13.14 15.71 -17.44
C PHE A 509 -12.37 14.57 -16.73
N ASN A 510 -12.46 13.33 -17.23
CA ASN A 510 -11.71 12.21 -16.67
C ASN A 510 -10.19 12.44 -16.69
N SER A 511 -9.72 13.18 -17.71
CA SER A 511 -8.32 13.54 -17.86
C SER A 511 -7.86 14.64 -16.92
N ASN A 512 -8.76 15.52 -16.46
CA ASN A 512 -8.44 16.73 -15.68
C ASN A 512 -9.27 16.86 -14.41
N LYS A 513 -9.93 15.79 -13.97
CA LYS A 513 -10.92 15.76 -12.91
C LYS A 513 -10.51 16.52 -11.65
N GLU A 514 -9.30 16.34 -11.24
CA GLU A 514 -8.84 16.87 -9.97
C GLU A 514 -8.37 18.33 -10.09
N SER A 515 -7.77 18.67 -11.20
CA SER A 515 -7.53 20.10 -11.49
C SER A 515 -8.86 20.88 -11.49
N ILE A 516 -9.91 20.24 -11.99
CA ILE A 516 -11.28 20.79 -11.95
C ILE A 516 -11.84 20.83 -10.54
N LYS A 517 -11.59 19.82 -9.68
CA LYS A 517 -11.98 19.84 -8.26
C LYS A 517 -11.37 21.03 -7.52
N ILE A 518 -10.05 21.24 -7.66
CA ILE A 518 -9.37 22.39 -7.04
C ILE A 518 -9.94 23.69 -7.55
N LEU A 519 -10.14 23.77 -8.85
CA LEU A 519 -10.73 24.91 -9.47
C LEU A 519 -12.12 25.20 -8.89
N VAL A 520 -12.96 24.16 -8.75
CA VAL A 520 -14.28 24.26 -8.10
C VAL A 520 -14.17 24.66 -6.64
N HIS A 521 -13.24 24.06 -5.91
CA HIS A 521 -13.02 24.40 -4.50
C HIS A 521 -12.58 25.84 -4.33
N ASN A 522 -11.58 26.30 -5.09
CA ASN A 522 -11.09 27.69 -4.99
C ASN A 522 -12.14 28.73 -5.35
N TYR A 523 -13.03 28.43 -6.31
CA TYR A 523 -14.04 29.39 -6.77
C TYR A 523 -15.34 29.33 -6.01
N PHE A 524 -15.71 28.20 -5.41
CA PHE A 524 -17.02 28.00 -4.79
C PHE A 524 -16.95 27.65 -3.30
N ALA A 525 -15.78 27.38 -2.71
CA ALA A 525 -15.63 26.93 -1.32
C ALA A 525 -15.89 28.03 -0.24
N ASN A 526 -15.89 29.29 -0.61
CA ASN A 526 -16.16 30.38 0.30
C ASN A 526 -17.30 31.29 -0.20
N PRO A 527 -18.55 30.82 -0.27
CA PRO A 527 -19.67 31.73 -0.45
C PRO A 527 -19.87 32.48 0.87
N ILE A 528 -19.38 33.68 0.96
CA ILE A 528 -19.82 34.64 2.00
C ILE A 528 -21.34 34.70 1.87
N LYS A 529 -22.04 34.41 2.96
CA LYS A 529 -23.51 34.48 2.99
C LYS A 529 -23.99 35.77 2.34
N GLY A 530 -24.68 35.68 1.19
CA GLY A 530 -25.26 36.82 0.49
C GLY A 530 -24.52 37.31 -0.75
N GLN A 531 -23.32 36.82 -1.08
CA GLN A 531 -22.64 37.19 -2.33
C GLN A 531 -23.00 36.27 -3.50
N ASP A 532 -23.07 36.84 -4.70
CA ASP A 532 -23.27 36.07 -5.93
C ASP A 532 -22.02 35.21 -6.24
N ILE A 533 -22.29 34.00 -6.78
CA ILE A 533 -21.22 33.12 -7.24
C ILE A 533 -20.43 33.84 -8.32
N PRO A 534 -19.08 33.97 -8.22
CA PRO A 534 -18.26 34.71 -9.15
C PRO A 534 -18.46 34.27 -10.61
N ASN A 535 -18.35 35.19 -11.53
CA ASN A 535 -18.28 34.83 -12.94
C ASN A 535 -16.97 34.11 -13.23
N VAL A 536 -17.07 33.01 -13.96
CA VAL A 536 -15.93 32.24 -14.41
C VAL A 536 -15.51 32.72 -15.79
N ASP A 537 -14.31 33.22 -15.93
CA ASP A 537 -13.78 33.63 -17.22
C ASP A 537 -12.48 32.88 -17.60
N TYR A 538 -12.13 32.92 -18.88
CA TYR A 538 -10.97 32.21 -19.43
C TYR A 538 -9.66 32.63 -18.76
N LYS A 539 -9.45 33.94 -18.53
CA LYS A 539 -8.21 34.50 -18.01
C LYS A 539 -7.93 34.06 -16.57
N MET A 540 -9.01 33.97 -15.78
CA MET A 540 -8.95 33.42 -14.42
C MET A 540 -8.46 31.97 -14.42
N ILE A 541 -8.98 31.14 -15.30
CA ILE A 541 -8.63 29.71 -15.39
C ILE A 541 -7.21 29.52 -15.93
N GLU A 542 -6.80 30.35 -16.89
CA GLU A 542 -5.43 30.36 -17.39
C GLU A 542 -4.43 30.72 -16.28
N THR A 543 -4.74 31.75 -15.48
CA THR A 543 -3.91 32.17 -14.35
C THR A 543 -3.81 31.05 -13.32
N PHE A 544 -4.95 30.45 -12.94
CA PHE A 544 -5.00 29.33 -12.03
C PHE A 544 -4.16 28.15 -12.52
N ALA A 545 -4.26 27.77 -13.79
CA ALA A 545 -3.48 26.67 -14.35
C ALA A 545 -1.97 26.95 -14.26
N LYS A 546 -1.54 28.19 -14.60
CA LYS A 546 -0.14 28.62 -14.50
C LYS A 546 0.38 28.61 -13.07
N GLU A 547 -0.37 29.16 -12.12
CA GLU A 547 0.02 29.21 -10.70
C GLU A 547 0.12 27.83 -10.04
N ASN A 548 -0.65 26.87 -10.52
CA ASN A 548 -0.68 25.50 -10.00
C ASN A 548 0.14 24.50 -10.83
N GLY A 549 0.93 24.98 -11.81
CA GLY A 549 1.77 24.12 -12.63
C GLY A 549 1.01 23.16 -13.55
N ILE A 550 -0.27 23.48 -13.84
CA ILE A 550 -1.12 22.65 -14.70
C ILE A 550 -0.87 23.02 -16.16
N VAL A 551 -0.44 22.08 -16.97
CA VAL A 551 -0.18 22.30 -18.39
C VAL A 551 -1.46 22.05 -19.18
N TRP A 552 -2.27 23.10 -19.34
CA TRP A 552 -3.45 23.10 -20.19
C TRP A 552 -3.21 23.86 -21.49
N SER A 553 -3.68 23.30 -22.61
CA SER A 553 -3.77 24.03 -23.88
C SER A 553 -4.88 25.06 -23.81
N SER A 554 -4.90 26.01 -24.76
CA SER A 554 -5.98 26.99 -24.88
C SER A 554 -7.36 26.32 -25.02
N LYS A 555 -7.43 25.15 -25.66
CA LYS A 555 -8.64 24.34 -25.79
C LYS A 555 -9.07 23.76 -24.46
N ASP A 556 -8.11 23.28 -23.64
CA ASP A 556 -8.38 22.72 -22.30
C ASP A 556 -8.91 23.81 -21.37
N ILE A 557 -8.37 25.02 -21.44
CA ILE A 557 -8.86 26.16 -20.65
C ILE A 557 -10.32 26.52 -21.03
N VAL A 558 -10.68 26.47 -22.32
CA VAL A 558 -12.06 26.67 -22.76
C VAL A 558 -12.96 25.58 -22.19
N TYR A 559 -12.52 24.30 -22.24
CA TYR A 559 -13.30 23.20 -21.64
C TYR A 559 -13.48 23.38 -20.13
N ALA A 560 -12.42 23.71 -19.41
CA ALA A 560 -12.48 23.96 -17.97
C ALA A 560 -13.42 25.14 -17.63
N THR A 561 -13.41 26.21 -18.43
CA THR A 561 -14.31 27.36 -18.30
C THR A 561 -15.76 26.95 -18.48
N ASN A 562 -16.05 26.16 -19.52
CA ASN A 562 -17.40 25.66 -19.79
C ASN A 562 -17.91 24.74 -18.68
N ILE A 563 -17.04 23.86 -18.17
CA ILE A 563 -17.35 22.94 -17.07
C ILE A 563 -17.72 23.72 -15.80
N LEU A 564 -16.92 24.71 -15.42
CA LEU A 564 -17.22 25.56 -14.27
C LEU A 564 -18.48 26.38 -14.45
N GLY A 565 -18.75 26.87 -15.67
CA GLY A 565 -20.02 27.51 -16.00
C GLY A 565 -21.22 26.60 -15.81
N LYS A 566 -21.14 25.34 -16.26
CA LYS A 566 -22.17 24.30 -16.06
C LYS A 566 -22.37 23.98 -14.57
N ILE A 567 -21.28 23.82 -13.81
CA ILE A 567 -21.32 23.61 -12.36
C ILE A 567 -21.98 24.78 -11.64
N ARG A 568 -21.60 26.02 -12.00
CA ARG A 568 -22.21 27.24 -11.46
C ARG A 568 -23.72 27.28 -11.68
N GLY A 569 -24.17 26.93 -12.88
CA GLY A 569 -25.58 26.86 -13.21
C GLY A 569 -26.35 25.84 -12.38
N GLN A 570 -25.75 24.72 -12.04
CA GLN A 570 -26.33 23.66 -11.22
C GLN A 570 -26.30 24.00 -9.70
N LEU A 571 -25.28 24.70 -9.23
CA LEU A 571 -25.15 25.10 -7.83
C LEU A 571 -26.11 26.24 -7.43
N ARG A 572 -26.57 27.05 -8.37
CA ARG A 572 -27.51 28.14 -8.09
C ARG A 572 -28.83 27.67 -7.39
N PRO A 573 -29.50 26.59 -7.81
CA PRO A 573 -30.66 26.06 -7.09
C PRO A 573 -30.32 25.41 -5.74
N LEU A 574 -29.08 24.88 -5.56
CA LEU A 574 -28.67 24.16 -4.36
C LEU A 574 -28.40 25.08 -3.16
N ARG A 575 -28.34 26.39 -3.33
CA ARG A 575 -28.26 27.36 -2.23
C ARG A 575 -29.38 27.21 -1.19
N PHE A 576 -30.52 26.65 -1.57
CA PHE A 576 -31.69 26.46 -0.68
C PHE A 576 -31.59 25.22 0.21
N TYR A 577 -30.62 24.33 0.01
CA TYR A 577 -30.55 23.02 0.66
C TYR A 577 -29.32 22.80 1.57
N ASN A 578 -28.58 23.86 1.96
CA ASN A 578 -27.34 23.71 2.76
C ASN A 578 -26.34 22.67 2.19
N TYR A 579 -26.25 22.56 0.88
CA TYR A 579 -25.29 21.66 0.25
C TYR A 579 -23.89 22.22 0.49
N ASP A 580 -23.10 21.50 1.28
CA ASP A 580 -21.70 21.84 1.48
C ASP A 580 -20.94 21.50 0.19
N ILE A 581 -20.39 22.53 -0.47
CA ILE A 581 -19.60 22.37 -1.72
C ILE A 581 -18.38 21.48 -1.47
N ARG A 582 -17.92 21.35 -0.21
CA ARG A 582 -16.87 20.43 0.24
C ARG A 582 -17.24 18.96 0.01
N GLU A 583 -18.56 18.65 -0.13
CA GLU A 583 -19.05 17.31 -0.48
C GLU A 583 -19.00 16.98 -1.96
N PHE A 584 -18.47 17.86 -2.79
CA PHE A 584 -18.31 17.63 -4.22
C PHE A 584 -17.21 16.56 -4.48
N ASN A 585 -17.38 15.42 -3.83
CA ASN A 585 -16.57 14.25 -4.09
C ASN A 585 -17.03 13.61 -5.41
N ILE A 586 -16.38 14.01 -6.50
CA ILE A 586 -16.72 13.60 -7.85
C ILE A 586 -16.22 12.14 -8.09
N GLY A 587 -16.61 11.17 -7.25
CA GLY A 587 -16.33 9.74 -7.46
C GLY A 587 -14.85 9.37 -7.74
N PRO A 588 -14.54 8.14 -8.19
CA PRO A 588 -13.19 7.63 -8.36
C PRO A 588 -12.34 8.45 -9.33
N SER A 589 -11.01 8.37 -9.20
CA SER A 589 -10.04 9.11 -10.02
C SER A 589 -10.28 8.97 -11.53
N ARG A 590 -10.81 7.83 -11.94
CA ARG A 590 -11.23 7.57 -13.31
C ARG A 590 -12.42 6.60 -13.30
N PHE A 591 -13.59 7.02 -13.76
CA PHE A 591 -14.66 6.08 -14.07
C PHE A 591 -14.88 6.01 -15.58
N VAL A 592 -15.07 4.80 -16.06
CA VAL A 592 -15.27 4.53 -17.47
C VAL A 592 -16.69 4.05 -17.68
N VAL A 593 -17.52 4.92 -18.25
CA VAL A 593 -18.83 4.55 -18.76
C VAL A 593 -18.71 4.38 -20.28
N PRO A 594 -18.97 3.18 -20.83
CA PRO A 594 -18.92 2.96 -22.26
C PRO A 594 -19.72 4.03 -23.02
N ILE A 595 -19.19 4.55 -24.12
CA ILE A 595 -19.79 5.66 -24.87
C ILE A 595 -21.26 5.37 -25.20
N GLN A 596 -21.54 4.15 -25.64
CA GLN A 596 -22.87 3.66 -25.96
C GLN A 596 -23.85 3.68 -24.77
N TRP A 597 -23.37 3.69 -23.54
CA TRP A 597 -24.17 3.65 -22.34
C TRP A 597 -24.41 5.03 -21.71
N ARG A 598 -23.69 6.06 -22.14
CA ARG A 598 -23.77 7.39 -21.49
C ARG A 598 -25.20 7.96 -21.52
N GLY A 599 -25.88 7.87 -22.65
CA GLY A 599 -27.31 8.27 -22.77
C GLY A 599 -28.25 7.30 -22.06
N GLU A 600 -28.02 5.99 -22.23
CA GLU A 600 -28.87 4.95 -21.64
C GLU A 600 -28.83 4.94 -20.10
N VAL A 601 -27.71 5.27 -19.49
CA VAL A 601 -27.57 5.37 -18.01
C VAL A 601 -28.46 6.49 -17.46
N LEU A 602 -28.50 7.65 -18.11
CA LEU A 602 -29.38 8.75 -17.69
C LEU A 602 -30.85 8.41 -17.79
N GLU A 603 -31.23 7.69 -18.84
CA GLU A 603 -32.60 7.22 -19.00
C GLU A 603 -32.94 6.12 -17.99
N SER A 604 -32.02 5.17 -17.77
CA SER A 604 -32.19 4.15 -16.73
C SER A 604 -32.38 4.78 -15.35
N TRP A 605 -31.63 5.83 -15.03
CA TRP A 605 -31.79 6.53 -13.76
C TRP A 605 -33.18 7.14 -13.62
N ARG A 606 -33.70 7.82 -14.68
CA ARG A 606 -35.05 8.37 -14.67
C ARG A 606 -36.13 7.31 -14.43
N ARG A 607 -35.98 6.13 -15.03
CA ARG A 607 -36.88 4.99 -14.83
C ARG A 607 -36.78 4.39 -13.43
N ILE A 608 -35.57 4.30 -12.86
CA ILE A 608 -35.35 3.76 -11.52
C ILE A 608 -35.94 4.66 -10.44
N ILE A 609 -35.74 5.98 -10.50
CA ILE A 609 -36.30 6.92 -9.51
C ILE A 609 -37.82 7.01 -9.60
N ASN A 610 -38.40 6.69 -10.74
CA ASN A 610 -39.86 6.58 -10.87
C ASN A 610 -40.34 5.22 -10.37
N THR A 611 -40.61 5.15 -9.06
CA THR A 611 -41.04 3.92 -8.39
C THR A 611 -42.42 3.42 -8.81
N SER A 612 -43.20 4.19 -9.59
CA SER A 612 -44.51 3.74 -10.14
C SER A 612 -44.36 2.71 -11.27
N ILE A 613 -43.24 2.67 -11.97
CA ILE A 613 -42.94 1.68 -13.01
C ILE A 613 -42.68 0.32 -12.34
N ASP A 614 -43.23 -0.77 -12.91
CA ASP A 614 -42.98 -2.11 -12.38
C ASP A 614 -41.48 -2.48 -12.51
N TRP A 615 -40.94 -3.16 -11.51
CA TRP A 615 -39.52 -3.53 -11.54
C TRP A 615 -39.20 -4.53 -12.65
N LYS A 616 -40.18 -5.36 -13.08
CA LYS A 616 -40.01 -6.30 -14.20
C LYS A 616 -39.71 -5.57 -15.50
N ASP A 617 -40.27 -4.39 -15.67
CA ASP A 617 -40.04 -3.52 -16.85
C ASP A 617 -38.70 -2.74 -16.73
N CYS A 618 -38.08 -2.78 -15.59
CA CYS A 618 -36.87 -2.03 -15.26
C CYS A 618 -35.64 -2.91 -14.94
N LEU A 619 -35.72 -4.23 -15.10
CA LEU A 619 -34.60 -5.14 -14.68
C LEU A 619 -33.24 -4.75 -15.28
N VAL A 620 -33.21 -4.40 -16.56
CA VAL A 620 -31.98 -3.96 -17.23
C VAL A 620 -31.49 -2.62 -16.69
N ASP A 621 -32.43 -1.72 -16.35
CA ASP A 621 -32.11 -0.41 -15.78
C ASP A 621 -31.51 -0.57 -14.35
N ILE A 622 -32.15 -1.43 -13.54
CA ILE A 622 -31.66 -1.79 -12.18
C ILE A 622 -30.24 -2.36 -12.25
N TRP A 623 -30.01 -3.28 -13.18
CA TRP A 623 -28.67 -3.86 -13.37
C TRP A 623 -27.65 -2.80 -13.77
N ARG A 624 -28.01 -1.92 -14.69
CA ARG A 624 -27.12 -0.84 -15.18
C ARG A 624 -26.77 0.14 -14.09
N ILE A 625 -27.72 0.51 -13.24
CA ILE A 625 -27.47 1.40 -12.09
C ILE A 625 -26.64 0.68 -11.01
N GLY A 626 -26.86 -0.61 -10.76
CA GLY A 626 -26.02 -1.42 -9.88
C GLY A 626 -24.57 -1.46 -10.36
N ALA A 627 -24.35 -1.70 -11.65
CA ALA A 627 -23.01 -1.66 -12.25
C ALA A 627 -22.36 -0.27 -12.14
N LEU A 628 -23.14 0.81 -12.34
CA LEU A 628 -22.68 2.18 -12.17
C LEU A 628 -22.25 2.47 -10.73
N SER A 629 -22.99 1.99 -9.74
CA SER A 629 -22.62 2.13 -8.33
C SER A 629 -21.29 1.43 -8.01
N LEU A 630 -21.01 0.27 -8.60
CA LEU A 630 -19.73 -0.42 -8.48
C LEU A 630 -18.57 0.34 -9.14
N VAL A 631 -18.85 1.00 -10.28
CA VAL A 631 -17.85 1.89 -10.91
C VAL A 631 -17.53 3.06 -9.99
N ALA A 632 -18.51 3.61 -9.27
CA ALA A 632 -18.32 4.63 -8.27
C ALA A 632 -17.41 4.19 -7.10
N GLU A 633 -17.39 2.88 -6.82
CA GLU A 633 -16.52 2.24 -5.83
C GLU A 633 -15.16 1.82 -6.40
N GLY A 634 -14.81 2.27 -7.62
CA GLY A 634 -13.54 1.95 -8.27
C GLY A 634 -13.52 0.65 -9.08
N ARG A 635 -14.65 -0.06 -9.19
CA ARG A 635 -14.75 -1.36 -9.91
C ARG A 635 -15.19 -1.16 -11.37
N ASN A 636 -14.39 -0.49 -12.17
CA ASN A 636 -14.69 -0.15 -13.57
C ASN A 636 -15.08 -1.34 -14.46
N VAL A 637 -14.58 -2.54 -14.16
CA VAL A 637 -14.85 -3.76 -14.93
C VAL A 637 -16.33 -4.13 -14.94
N ALA A 638 -17.11 -3.72 -13.92
CA ALA A 638 -18.55 -4.00 -13.83
C ALA A 638 -19.32 -3.51 -15.07
N MET A 639 -18.99 -2.33 -15.60
CA MET A 639 -19.64 -1.77 -16.78
C MET A 639 -19.39 -2.57 -18.07
N TYR A 640 -18.26 -3.23 -18.18
CA TYR A 640 -17.94 -4.10 -19.34
C TYR A 640 -18.61 -5.47 -19.26
N ARG A 641 -18.86 -5.97 -18.03
CA ARG A 641 -19.54 -7.26 -17.81
C ARG A 641 -21.05 -7.15 -17.94
N ALA A 642 -21.62 -6.02 -17.57
CA ALA A 642 -23.07 -5.84 -17.51
C ALA A 642 -23.81 -6.16 -18.83
N PRO A 643 -23.32 -5.83 -20.05
CA PRO A 643 -24.00 -6.21 -21.29
C PRO A 643 -24.14 -7.73 -21.47
N ARG A 644 -23.15 -8.51 -21.01
CA ARG A 644 -23.16 -9.99 -21.12
C ARG A 644 -24.19 -10.63 -20.19
N LEU A 645 -24.47 -10.00 -19.07
CA LEU A 645 -25.41 -10.51 -18.05
C LEU A 645 -26.86 -10.15 -18.36
N LYS A 646 -27.13 -9.21 -19.27
CA LYS A 646 -28.46 -8.76 -19.65
C LYS A 646 -29.39 -9.90 -20.10
N GLU A 647 -28.85 -10.90 -20.80
CA GLU A 647 -29.64 -12.03 -21.31
C GLU A 647 -30.21 -12.90 -20.18
N HIS A 648 -29.47 -13.01 -19.09
CA HIS A 648 -29.85 -13.83 -17.91
C HIS A 648 -30.96 -13.20 -17.08
N LEU A 649 -31.21 -11.89 -17.20
CA LEU A 649 -32.27 -11.19 -16.49
C LEU A 649 -33.70 -11.57 -16.98
N LYS A 650 -33.81 -12.28 -18.10
CA LYS A 650 -35.07 -12.80 -18.64
C LYS A 650 -35.35 -14.24 -18.24
N ASP A 651 -34.51 -14.86 -17.47
CA ASP A 651 -34.68 -16.23 -16.98
C ASP A 651 -35.91 -16.31 -16.08
N ILE A 652 -36.83 -17.23 -16.42
CA ILE A 652 -38.10 -17.40 -15.72
C ILE A 652 -37.87 -17.79 -14.25
N ASP A 653 -36.93 -18.65 -13.96
CA ASP A 653 -36.63 -19.08 -12.59
C ASP A 653 -36.00 -17.96 -11.77
N PHE A 654 -35.20 -17.11 -12.42
CA PHE A 654 -34.67 -15.92 -11.80
C PHE A 654 -35.78 -14.90 -11.46
N ILE A 655 -36.73 -14.67 -12.35
CA ILE A 655 -37.89 -13.80 -12.12
C ILE A 655 -38.75 -14.33 -10.96
N LYS A 656 -39.03 -15.64 -10.93
CA LYS A 656 -39.78 -16.27 -9.82
C LYS A 656 -39.04 -16.13 -8.48
N PHE A 657 -37.74 -16.24 -8.48
CA PHE A 657 -36.94 -15.99 -7.29
C PHE A 657 -37.13 -14.56 -6.79
N LEU A 658 -36.99 -13.56 -7.64
CA LEU A 658 -37.22 -12.15 -7.29
C LEU A 658 -38.66 -11.92 -6.77
N GLU A 659 -39.65 -12.51 -7.39
CA GLU A 659 -41.06 -12.43 -6.93
C GLU A 659 -41.24 -13.00 -5.52
N CYS A 660 -40.64 -14.15 -5.26
CA CYS A 660 -40.65 -14.78 -3.93
C CYS A 660 -39.99 -13.88 -2.88
N VAL A 661 -38.80 -13.36 -3.17
CA VAL A 661 -38.09 -12.43 -2.30
C VAL A 661 -38.91 -11.18 -2.04
N GLU A 662 -39.51 -10.56 -3.08
CA GLU A 662 -40.34 -9.37 -2.94
C GLU A 662 -41.56 -9.63 -2.05
N GLN A 663 -42.28 -10.72 -2.29
CA GLN A 663 -43.48 -11.05 -1.52
C GLN A 663 -43.20 -11.18 -0.02
N HIS A 664 -42.14 -11.89 0.37
CA HIS A 664 -41.82 -12.13 1.76
C HIS A 664 -41.19 -10.92 2.45
N THR A 665 -40.34 -10.17 1.74
CA THR A 665 -39.75 -8.95 2.28
C THR A 665 -40.75 -7.82 2.43
N ASN A 666 -41.70 -7.71 1.54
CA ASN A 666 -42.82 -6.73 1.63
C ASN A 666 -43.69 -6.99 2.86
N LEU A 667 -43.97 -8.26 3.20
CA LEU A 667 -44.68 -8.63 4.43
C LEU A 667 -43.93 -8.19 5.68
N TYR A 668 -42.62 -8.38 5.73
CA TYR A 668 -41.82 -7.98 6.86
C TYR A 668 -41.74 -6.45 7.02
N ILE A 669 -41.49 -5.73 5.93
CA ILE A 669 -41.31 -4.26 5.96
C ILE A 669 -42.58 -3.51 6.21
N SER A 670 -43.76 -4.05 5.78
CA SER A 670 -45.02 -3.45 6.13
C SER A 670 -45.28 -3.35 7.63
N GLN A 671 -44.60 -4.17 8.43
CA GLN A 671 -44.65 -4.18 9.89
C GLN A 671 -43.67 -3.20 10.56
N GLU A 672 -42.63 -2.74 9.85
CA GLU A 672 -41.51 -1.99 10.40
C GLU A 672 -41.55 -0.46 10.17
N ASN A 673 -42.55 0.09 9.50
CA ASN A 673 -42.68 1.54 9.21
C ASN A 673 -41.37 2.16 8.66
N LEU A 674 -40.98 1.78 7.45
CA LEU A 674 -39.78 2.31 6.80
C LEU A 674 -39.86 3.81 6.55
N LEU A 675 -38.88 4.58 7.06
CA LEU A 675 -38.81 6.04 6.94
C LEU A 675 -37.95 6.51 5.77
N ALA A 676 -36.82 5.82 5.55
CA ALA A 676 -35.83 6.23 4.54
C ALA A 676 -35.00 5.05 4.04
N THR A 677 -34.43 5.21 2.84
CA THR A 677 -33.46 4.29 2.24
C THR A 677 -32.19 5.04 1.87
N SER A 678 -31.06 4.34 1.91
CA SER A 678 -29.74 4.86 1.51
C SER A 678 -29.40 6.19 2.19
N LEU A 679 -29.46 6.18 3.51
CA LEU A 679 -29.09 7.33 4.32
C LEU A 679 -27.57 7.48 4.38
N TYR A 680 -27.14 8.72 4.26
CA TYR A 680 -25.78 9.12 4.55
C TYR A 680 -25.78 9.90 5.87
N ILE A 681 -25.04 9.44 6.84
CA ILE A 681 -24.96 10.04 8.16
C ILE A 681 -23.51 10.40 8.51
N GLU A 682 -23.36 11.47 9.27
CA GLU A 682 -22.08 11.98 9.72
C GLU A 682 -22.20 12.44 11.18
N ASN A 683 -21.19 12.20 11.99
CA ASN A 683 -21.14 12.68 13.37
C ASN A 683 -20.31 13.97 13.51
N GLU A 684 -20.22 14.50 14.73
CA GLU A 684 -19.46 15.71 15.07
C GLU A 684 -17.94 15.58 14.80
N ASP A 685 -17.41 14.36 14.71
CA ASP A 685 -16.00 14.07 14.44
C ASP A 685 -15.71 13.84 12.94
N ASP A 686 -16.60 14.24 12.03
CA ASP A 686 -16.55 14.02 10.56
C ASP A 686 -16.49 12.51 10.18
N ILE A 687 -17.04 11.62 11.03
CA ILE A 687 -17.11 10.18 10.75
C ILE A 687 -18.40 9.89 9.98
N GLN A 688 -18.25 9.19 8.85
CA GLN A 688 -19.32 8.97 7.90
C GLN A 688 -19.72 7.49 7.81
N GLU A 689 -21.02 7.24 7.64
CA GLU A 689 -21.57 5.92 7.38
C GLU A 689 -22.76 5.98 6.44
N THR A 690 -23.00 4.88 5.70
CA THR A 690 -24.16 4.72 4.82
C THR A 690 -25.01 3.57 5.33
N ILE A 691 -26.31 3.82 5.51
CA ILE A 691 -27.27 2.85 6.00
C ILE A 691 -28.31 2.60 4.92
N ASP A 692 -28.60 1.33 4.66
CA ASP A 692 -29.49 0.96 3.57
C ASP A 692 -30.96 1.23 3.86
N LEU A 693 -31.42 0.96 5.07
CA LEU A 693 -32.81 1.09 5.47
C LEU A 693 -32.92 1.64 6.89
N GLN A 694 -33.85 2.57 7.13
CA GLN A 694 -34.16 3.11 8.45
C GLN A 694 -35.68 3.04 8.72
N SER A 695 -36.05 2.52 9.89
CA SER A 695 -37.36 2.70 10.51
C SER A 695 -37.30 3.64 11.71
N GLU A 696 -38.41 3.84 12.42
CA GLU A 696 -38.45 4.69 13.63
C GLU A 696 -37.44 4.23 14.70
N LYS A 697 -37.22 2.93 14.84
CA LYS A 697 -36.45 2.33 15.92
C LYS A 697 -35.37 1.35 15.46
N SER A 698 -35.21 1.16 14.15
CA SER A 698 -34.25 0.20 13.65
C SER A 698 -33.45 0.72 12.46
N LEU A 699 -32.18 0.27 12.37
CA LEU A 699 -31.32 0.45 11.22
C LEU A 699 -31.02 -0.92 10.63
N MET A 700 -31.02 -1.03 9.31
CA MET A 700 -30.74 -2.28 8.62
C MET A 700 -29.90 -2.06 7.38
N ASN A 701 -28.92 -2.94 7.18
CA ASN A 701 -28.21 -3.04 5.92
C ASN A 701 -28.63 -4.27 5.14
N ILE A 702 -28.59 -4.15 3.81
CA ILE A 702 -28.75 -5.27 2.91
C ILE A 702 -27.36 -5.87 2.72
N GLY A 703 -27.09 -6.95 3.42
CA GLY A 703 -25.80 -7.61 3.45
C GLY A 703 -25.47 -8.34 2.16
N GLY A 704 -24.26 -8.86 2.12
CA GLY A 704 -23.72 -9.61 1.00
C GLY A 704 -24.20 -11.08 0.94
N LEU A 705 -23.27 -11.98 0.62
CA LEU A 705 -23.55 -13.43 0.54
C LEU A 705 -23.52 -14.14 1.88
N ARG A 706 -22.83 -13.55 2.83
CA ARG A 706 -22.65 -14.14 4.18
C ARG A 706 -22.81 -13.04 5.20
N PHE A 707 -23.34 -13.42 6.33
CA PHE A 707 -23.40 -12.55 7.49
C PHE A 707 -21.99 -12.30 8.06
N GLU A 708 -21.67 -11.04 8.27
CA GLU A 708 -20.44 -10.62 8.96
C GLU A 708 -20.82 -9.82 10.22
N SER A 709 -20.42 -10.32 11.38
CA SER A 709 -20.73 -9.68 12.67
C SER A 709 -20.18 -8.25 12.78
N ALA A 710 -19.07 -7.96 12.08
CA ALA A 710 -18.49 -6.61 12.00
C ALA A 710 -19.48 -5.57 11.42
N GLU A 711 -20.40 -6.00 10.56
CA GLU A 711 -21.42 -5.11 9.98
C GLU A 711 -22.46 -4.68 11.01
N LEU A 712 -22.88 -5.59 11.90
CA LEU A 712 -23.75 -5.24 13.02
C LEU A 712 -23.09 -4.30 14.01
N LEU A 713 -21.81 -4.51 14.33
CA LEU A 713 -21.06 -3.62 15.21
C LEU A 713 -20.99 -2.20 14.60
N ARG A 714 -20.75 -2.12 13.28
CA ARG A 714 -20.72 -0.86 12.55
C ARG A 714 -22.06 -0.13 12.64
N LEU A 715 -23.16 -0.83 12.38
CA LEU A 715 -24.51 -0.27 12.50
C LEU A 715 -24.86 0.15 13.92
N ALA A 716 -24.43 -0.61 14.91
CA ALA A 716 -24.64 -0.29 16.32
C ALA A 716 -23.93 1.02 16.70
N ILE A 717 -22.69 1.21 16.23
CA ILE A 717 -21.97 2.47 16.47
C ILE A 717 -22.60 3.61 15.67
N ALA A 718 -22.99 3.37 14.43
CA ALA A 718 -23.69 4.35 13.59
C ALA A 718 -25.03 4.80 14.21
N SER A 719 -25.70 3.93 14.95
CA SER A 719 -26.95 4.28 15.65
C SER A 719 -26.76 5.44 16.66
N SER A 720 -25.56 5.60 17.20
CA SER A 720 -25.24 6.68 18.14
C SER A 720 -25.19 8.06 17.48
N PHE A 721 -25.15 8.13 16.13
CA PHE A 721 -25.16 9.40 15.39
C PHE A 721 -26.57 9.99 15.22
N PHE A 722 -27.60 9.25 15.63
CA PHE A 722 -28.98 9.72 15.57
C PHE A 722 -29.40 10.41 16.88
N GLU A 723 -30.20 11.46 16.76
CA GLU A 723 -30.80 12.13 17.91
C GLU A 723 -31.80 11.21 18.62
N ASN A 724 -32.66 10.53 17.86
CA ASN A 724 -33.63 9.56 18.36
C ASN A 724 -32.95 8.24 18.75
N SER A 725 -33.51 7.55 19.74
CA SER A 725 -32.99 6.24 20.14
C SER A 725 -33.33 5.18 19.08
N ILE A 726 -32.29 4.53 18.61
CA ILE A 726 -32.40 3.33 17.80
C ILE A 726 -32.32 2.12 18.74
N ASP A 727 -33.30 1.23 18.70
CA ASP A 727 -33.37 0.10 19.63
C ASP A 727 -32.77 -1.18 19.03
N THR A 728 -32.74 -1.29 17.69
CA THR A 728 -32.33 -2.51 17.00
C THR A 728 -31.53 -2.19 15.76
N VAL A 729 -30.49 -3.00 15.49
CA VAL A 729 -29.75 -2.99 14.21
C VAL A 729 -29.83 -4.36 13.57
N GLY A 730 -29.82 -4.42 12.25
CA GLY A 730 -29.96 -5.67 11.53
C GLY A 730 -29.22 -5.72 10.20
N VAL A 731 -28.92 -6.94 9.74
CA VAL A 731 -28.40 -7.23 8.41
C VAL A 731 -29.30 -8.26 7.74
N PHE A 732 -29.85 -7.88 6.61
CA PHE A 732 -30.65 -8.78 5.78
C PHE A 732 -29.77 -9.41 4.70
N ILE A 733 -29.73 -10.73 4.65
CA ILE A 733 -29.04 -11.52 3.63
C ILE A 733 -30.07 -12.06 2.64
N PRO A 734 -30.27 -11.41 1.49
CA PRO A 734 -31.32 -11.78 0.54
C PRO A 734 -31.18 -13.21 0.01
N LEU A 735 -29.95 -13.66 -0.20
CA LEU A 735 -29.69 -15.01 -0.70
C LEU A 735 -29.92 -16.10 0.33
N ASP A 736 -29.90 -15.79 1.62
CA ASP A 736 -30.19 -16.71 2.70
C ASP A 736 -31.62 -16.57 3.24
N GLY A 737 -32.35 -15.54 2.78
CA GLY A 737 -33.69 -15.23 3.27
C GLY A 737 -33.72 -14.94 4.78
N LYS A 738 -32.61 -14.51 5.36
CA LYS A 738 -32.45 -14.34 6.80
C LYS A 738 -32.12 -12.92 7.19
N ILE A 739 -32.72 -12.48 8.29
CA ILE A 739 -32.34 -11.24 8.98
C ILE A 739 -31.61 -11.64 10.26
N PHE A 740 -30.44 -11.05 10.44
CA PHE A 740 -29.66 -11.10 11.67
C PHE A 740 -29.87 -9.78 12.41
N ALA A 741 -30.63 -9.81 13.50
CA ALA A 741 -30.95 -8.61 14.26
C ALA A 741 -30.29 -8.65 15.64
N LEU A 742 -29.90 -7.47 16.14
CA LEU A 742 -29.28 -7.28 17.44
C LEU A 742 -29.98 -6.12 18.16
N LYS A 743 -30.45 -6.38 19.38
CA LYS A 743 -31.00 -5.35 20.24
C LYS A 743 -29.89 -4.54 20.88
N LEU A 744 -29.98 -3.22 20.82
CA LEU A 744 -28.96 -2.32 21.33
C LEU A 744 -29.15 -2.09 22.85
N PRO A 745 -28.06 -1.93 23.60
CA PRO A 745 -28.10 -1.53 25.00
C PRO A 745 -28.49 -0.05 25.13
N GLN A 746 -29.10 0.34 26.25
CA GLN A 746 -29.55 1.72 26.48
C GLN A 746 -28.41 2.74 26.47
N ASN A 747 -27.20 2.32 26.85
CA ASN A 747 -25.99 3.15 26.88
C ASN A 747 -25.13 3.05 25.61
N ILE A 748 -25.71 2.65 24.48
CA ILE A 748 -24.97 2.47 23.21
C ILE A 748 -24.20 3.73 22.79
N LYS A 749 -24.67 4.93 23.09
CA LYS A 749 -23.98 6.19 22.78
C LYS A 749 -22.64 6.34 23.54
N GLU A 750 -22.60 5.95 24.81
CA GLU A 750 -21.36 5.95 25.62
C GLU A 750 -20.37 4.90 25.15
N ILE A 751 -20.88 3.69 24.89
CA ILE A 751 -20.09 2.59 24.34
C ILE A 751 -19.46 2.99 23.00
N SER A 752 -20.25 3.53 22.09
CA SER A 752 -19.80 3.98 20.77
C SER A 752 -18.71 5.06 20.88
N LYS A 753 -18.91 6.04 21.75
CA LYS A 753 -17.94 7.11 22.01
C LYS A 753 -16.60 6.56 22.52
N HIS A 754 -16.64 5.54 23.39
CA HIS A 754 -15.43 4.91 23.90
C HIS A 754 -14.69 4.11 22.80
N ILE A 755 -15.40 3.30 22.02
CA ILE A 755 -14.83 2.54 20.90
C ILE A 755 -14.21 3.48 19.85
N LEU A 756 -14.92 4.55 19.49
CA LEU A 756 -14.44 5.54 18.53
C LEU A 756 -13.19 6.27 19.03
N LYS A 757 -13.11 6.58 20.31
CA LYS A 757 -11.92 7.20 20.93
C LYS A 757 -10.68 6.32 20.77
N ILE A 758 -10.81 5.00 20.97
CA ILE A 758 -9.72 4.04 20.76
C ILE A 758 -9.36 3.99 19.27
N ALA A 759 -10.33 3.87 18.38
CA ALA A 759 -10.11 3.82 16.94
C ALA A 759 -9.47 5.10 16.38
N LEU A 760 -9.83 6.28 16.92
CA LEU A 760 -9.26 7.58 16.54
C LEU A 760 -7.82 7.77 17.05
N SER A 761 -7.42 7.06 18.10
CA SER A 761 -6.04 7.13 18.64
C SER A 761 -5.05 6.28 17.87
N LYS A 762 -5.49 5.47 16.92
CA LYS A 762 -4.69 4.59 16.04
C LYS A 762 -4.45 5.22 14.69
#